data_14df4a719c0a542703cee17aad96b66b
#
_entry.id   14df4a719c0a542703cee17aad96b66b
#
_cell.length_a   1.000
_cell.length_b   1.000
_cell.length_c   1.000
_cell.angle_alpha   90.00
_cell.angle_beta   90.00
_cell.angle_gamma   90.00
#
_symmetry.space_group_name_H-M   'P 1'
#
loop_
_entity.id
_entity.type
_entity.pdbx_description
1 polymer ?
#
loop_
_entity_poly.entity_id
_entity_poly.type
_entity_poly.pdbx_seq_one_letter_code
_entity_poly.pdbx_strand_id
1 'polypeptide(L)'
;MKDGFLKAAALSPSLRVADCNYNASQIVSQLQDAAARGVRLAVFPEFCLTGYTCGDLFLQRTLQQGALDALQTVLDASRELDVVALVGLPLLVRGKLYNCAAVLCGGRLLGLVPKTYLPNYGEFYEKRQFTPGSTEVENVTVCGQEVPFGTSLLFRCRQMPSFVLGVEICEDLWSALPPSTFHTLAGATVIANLSASDETVGKAEYRRALVSNQSARLLCGYLYASAGHGESTQDMVFAGHDLIAENGALLAETSPFEGGWAETELDCQRMESERARNTSFEPSAEGYLTVDFDLALIETKLSRWVDPTPFIPHDERRRAERCELILKMQADGLAKRLEHAHAKTAVIGISGGLDSCLALLVAVRAMKQLGRPTSDVLAVTMPCFGTTHRTRSNAEILCDELAVSFTEIDIANTVHSHFKDIGQDESVLDVTFENGQARVRTLELMDTANRTGGLVVGTGDLSELALGWATYNGDHMSMYGVNAGVPKTLVRHLVQYEADIAVSAELRRVLLDILDTPVSPELLPAKDGEISQKTEDLVGPYELHDFYLYYVLRFGFGPSKIFRLAKAAFAGRAEYPDEVLYKWLRNFYWRFFAQQFKRSCLPDGPKVGSVTLSPRGDWRMPSDAAAALWLAELEQIPLKG
;
A
#
# COMPACT_ATOMS: atom_id res chain seq x y z
N MET A 1 15.35 10.97 4.97
CA MET A 1 15.72 10.02 3.90
C MET A 1 16.00 8.61 4.42
N LYS A 2 16.12 8.45 5.75
CA LYS A 2 16.18 7.12 6.39
C LYS A 2 14.96 6.28 5.97
N ASP A 3 15.13 4.98 5.82
CA ASP A 3 14.12 4.01 5.37
C ASP A 3 13.51 4.29 3.98
N GLY A 4 14.23 5.05 3.13
CA GLY A 4 13.82 5.35 1.77
C GLY A 4 12.80 6.47 1.60
N PHE A 5 12.47 7.21 2.65
CA PHE A 5 11.51 8.31 2.57
C PHE A 5 12.15 9.62 2.11
N LEU A 6 11.74 10.12 0.96
CA LEU A 6 12.16 11.37 0.35
C LEU A 6 11.05 12.42 0.48
N LYS A 7 11.26 13.50 1.23
CA LYS A 7 10.33 14.62 1.24
C LYS A 7 10.49 15.45 -0.03
N ALA A 8 9.43 15.58 -0.80
CA ALA A 8 9.42 16.21 -2.11
C ALA A 8 8.29 17.25 -2.21
N ALA A 9 8.49 18.27 -3.03
CA ALA A 9 7.53 19.32 -3.28
C ALA A 9 7.47 19.70 -4.77
N ALA A 10 6.25 19.93 -5.26
CA ALA A 10 5.96 20.64 -6.51
C ALA A 10 5.47 22.03 -6.16
N LEU A 11 6.10 23.06 -6.75
CA LEU A 11 6.05 24.44 -6.28
C LEU A 11 5.71 25.37 -7.44
N SER A 12 4.60 26.09 -7.36
CA SER A 12 4.20 27.06 -8.39
C SER A 12 4.31 28.51 -7.87
N PRO A 13 5.48 29.17 -8.08
CA PRO A 13 5.66 30.54 -7.66
C PRO A 13 4.81 31.52 -8.47
N SER A 14 4.45 32.64 -7.89
CA SER A 14 3.91 33.78 -8.63
C SER A 14 5.01 34.35 -9.54
N LEU A 15 4.71 34.51 -10.81
CA LEU A 15 5.66 34.96 -11.83
C LEU A 15 5.28 36.34 -12.39
N ARG A 16 6.24 36.92 -13.15
CA ARG A 16 6.02 38.03 -14.07
C ARG A 16 6.66 37.69 -15.39
N VAL A 17 5.90 37.73 -16.45
CA VAL A 17 6.37 37.40 -17.80
C VAL A 17 7.56 38.28 -18.17
N ALA A 18 8.69 37.67 -18.55
CA ALA A 18 9.97 38.27 -18.92
C ALA A 18 10.72 39.04 -17.79
N ASP A 19 10.24 39.03 -16.55
CA ASP A 19 10.93 39.59 -15.40
C ASP A 19 11.76 38.53 -14.66
N CYS A 20 12.88 38.13 -15.26
CA CYS A 20 13.72 37.04 -14.75
C CYS A 20 14.22 37.29 -13.32
N ASN A 21 14.51 38.54 -12.95
CA ASN A 21 15.00 38.89 -11.62
C ASN A 21 13.91 38.69 -10.54
N TYR A 22 12.68 39.14 -10.83
CA TYR A 22 11.55 38.89 -9.95
C TYR A 22 11.29 37.39 -9.80
N ASN A 23 11.25 36.67 -10.92
CA ASN A 23 10.98 35.24 -10.91
C ASN A 23 12.03 34.46 -10.11
N ALA A 24 13.34 34.77 -10.32
CA ALA A 24 14.42 34.17 -9.52
C ALA A 24 14.24 34.44 -8.01
N SER A 25 13.83 35.66 -7.62
CA SER A 25 13.60 35.98 -6.22
C SER A 25 12.48 35.17 -5.58
N GLN A 26 11.40 34.91 -6.33
CA GLN A 26 10.27 34.10 -5.87
C GLN A 26 10.68 32.61 -5.74
N ILE A 27 11.42 32.10 -6.72
CA ILE A 27 11.95 30.73 -6.68
C ILE A 27 12.91 30.55 -5.50
N VAL A 28 13.82 31.47 -5.27
CA VAL A 28 14.76 31.44 -4.14
C VAL A 28 14.02 31.44 -2.81
N SER A 29 13.02 32.30 -2.64
CA SER A 29 12.21 32.35 -1.42
C SER A 29 11.52 31.01 -1.15
N GLN A 30 10.82 30.45 -2.15
CA GLN A 30 10.14 29.16 -2.00
C GLN A 30 11.13 28.01 -1.79
N LEU A 31 12.29 28.03 -2.43
CA LEU A 31 13.31 27.01 -2.25
C LEU A 31 13.88 26.99 -0.83
N GLN A 32 14.14 28.19 -0.25
CA GLN A 32 14.58 28.33 1.12
C GLN A 32 13.52 27.86 2.11
N ASP A 33 12.26 28.23 1.91
CA ASP A 33 11.13 27.79 2.74
C ASP A 33 10.95 26.26 2.65
N ALA A 34 11.03 25.68 1.44
CA ALA A 34 10.97 24.24 1.24
C ALA A 34 12.10 23.49 1.95
N ALA A 35 13.33 23.99 1.82
CA ALA A 35 14.50 23.43 2.52
C ALA A 35 14.35 23.51 4.05
N ALA A 36 13.85 24.62 4.59
CA ALA A 36 13.57 24.79 6.01
C ALA A 36 12.50 23.80 6.53
N ARG A 37 11.56 23.40 5.68
CA ARG A 37 10.53 22.36 5.95
C ARG A 37 11.06 20.94 5.77
N GLY A 38 12.32 20.78 5.38
CA GLY A 38 12.96 19.47 5.19
C GLY A 38 12.72 18.83 3.83
N VAL A 39 12.24 19.58 2.84
CA VAL A 39 12.15 19.12 1.44
C VAL A 39 13.55 18.84 0.90
N ARG A 40 13.70 17.73 0.17
CA ARG A 40 14.95 17.27 -0.45
C ARG A 40 14.89 17.26 -1.98
N LEU A 41 13.69 17.33 -2.54
CA LEU A 41 13.45 17.47 -3.97
C LEU A 41 12.39 18.57 -4.19
N ALA A 42 12.76 19.65 -4.85
CA ALA A 42 11.90 20.78 -5.19
C ALA A 42 11.78 20.93 -6.71
N VAL A 43 10.57 20.82 -7.23
CA VAL A 43 10.30 20.92 -8.67
C VAL A 43 9.49 22.18 -8.95
N PHE A 44 10.01 23.05 -9.81
CA PHE A 44 9.37 24.26 -10.27
C PHE A 44 8.83 24.09 -11.71
N PRO A 45 7.91 24.94 -12.18
CA PRO A 45 7.29 24.83 -13.49
C PRO A 45 8.25 25.02 -14.67
N GLU A 46 7.81 24.60 -15.83
CA GLU A 46 8.40 24.91 -17.13
C GLU A 46 8.55 26.42 -17.30
N PHE A 47 9.72 26.86 -17.78
CA PHE A 47 10.08 28.28 -17.95
C PHE A 47 9.87 29.18 -16.73
N CYS A 48 9.89 28.63 -15.53
CA CYS A 48 9.63 29.43 -14.31
C CYS A 48 10.61 30.61 -14.14
N LEU A 49 11.77 30.62 -14.79
CA LEU A 49 12.69 31.75 -14.76
C LEU A 49 12.28 32.93 -15.65
N THR A 50 11.50 32.68 -16.69
CA THR A 50 11.07 33.70 -17.69
C THR A 50 9.58 33.95 -17.71
N GLY A 51 8.78 32.94 -17.35
CA GLY A 51 7.39 32.74 -17.75
C GLY A 51 7.31 31.96 -19.07
N TYR A 52 6.29 31.11 -19.20
CA TYR A 52 6.02 30.32 -20.41
C TYR A 52 5.50 31.21 -21.57
N THR A 53 4.73 32.22 -21.25
CA THR A 53 4.00 33.05 -22.21
C THR A 53 4.82 34.19 -22.83
N CYS A 54 6.15 34.08 -22.84
CA CYS A 54 7.05 35.08 -23.44
C CYS A 54 6.98 35.19 -24.97
N GLY A 55 6.41 34.19 -25.68
CA GLY A 55 6.28 34.23 -27.14
C GLY A 55 7.60 34.47 -27.88
N ASP A 56 7.62 35.37 -28.87
CA ASP A 56 8.83 35.67 -29.63
C ASP A 56 9.91 36.44 -28.86
N LEU A 57 9.66 36.86 -27.61
CA LEU A 57 10.71 37.40 -26.74
C LEU A 57 11.79 36.32 -26.44
N PHE A 58 11.46 35.05 -26.48
CA PHE A 58 12.46 33.95 -26.35
C PHE A 58 13.59 34.04 -27.40
N LEU A 59 13.35 34.64 -28.57
CA LEU A 59 14.34 34.84 -29.62
C LEU A 59 15.28 36.03 -29.35
N GLN A 60 15.00 36.83 -28.29
CA GLN A 60 15.81 37.99 -27.95
C GLN A 60 16.93 37.64 -26.97
N ARG A 61 18.15 38.06 -27.29
CA ARG A 61 19.34 37.82 -26.44
C ARG A 61 19.18 38.37 -25.04
N THR A 62 18.49 39.49 -24.89
CA THR A 62 18.24 40.10 -23.57
C THR A 62 17.50 39.14 -22.64
N LEU A 63 16.44 38.46 -23.11
CA LEU A 63 15.69 37.49 -22.31
C LEU A 63 16.53 36.23 -22.03
N GLN A 64 17.26 35.75 -23.03
CA GLN A 64 18.13 34.58 -22.92
C GLN A 64 19.23 34.83 -21.87
N GLN A 65 19.88 36.00 -21.89
CA GLN A 65 20.87 36.35 -20.88
C GLN A 65 20.24 36.54 -19.49
N GLY A 66 19.08 37.22 -19.42
CA GLY A 66 18.33 37.37 -18.17
C GLY A 66 17.95 36.03 -17.53
N ALA A 67 17.61 35.03 -18.33
CA ALA A 67 17.34 33.67 -17.83
C ALA A 67 18.59 33.00 -17.24
N LEU A 68 19.77 33.20 -17.85
CA LEU A 68 21.04 32.69 -17.33
C LEU A 68 21.46 33.41 -16.03
N ASP A 69 21.29 34.72 -15.95
CA ASP A 69 21.59 35.51 -14.74
C ASP A 69 20.63 35.10 -13.58
N ALA A 70 19.37 34.82 -13.89
CA ALA A 70 18.38 34.30 -12.95
C ALA A 70 18.77 32.87 -12.48
N LEU A 71 19.21 31.98 -13.40
CA LEU A 71 19.72 30.67 -13.02
C LEU A 71 20.91 30.76 -12.09
N GLN A 72 21.87 31.69 -12.37
CA GLN A 72 23.00 31.92 -11.49
C GLN A 72 22.56 32.36 -10.10
N THR A 73 21.56 33.22 -10.00
CA THR A 73 20.99 33.66 -8.72
C THR A 73 20.43 32.48 -7.92
N VAL A 74 19.70 31.57 -8.55
CA VAL A 74 19.15 30.36 -7.91
C VAL A 74 20.28 29.40 -7.51
N LEU A 75 21.30 29.21 -8.35
CA LEU A 75 22.48 28.41 -8.04
C LEU A 75 23.21 28.93 -6.79
N ASP A 76 23.46 30.23 -6.73
CA ASP A 76 24.14 30.84 -5.58
C ASP A 76 23.33 30.67 -4.29
N ALA A 77 22.01 30.87 -4.33
CA ALA A 77 21.12 30.66 -3.19
C ALA A 77 21.05 29.20 -2.73
N SER A 78 21.26 28.25 -3.64
CA SER A 78 21.22 26.82 -3.33
C SER A 78 22.48 26.28 -2.63
N ARG A 79 23.58 27.04 -2.53
CA ARG A 79 24.87 26.58 -2.00
C ARG A 79 24.81 25.97 -0.62
N GLU A 80 24.05 26.63 0.26
CA GLU A 80 23.90 26.23 1.66
C GLU A 80 22.65 25.34 1.89
N LEU A 81 21.94 24.98 0.80
CA LEU A 81 20.70 24.19 0.89
C LEU A 81 20.96 22.73 0.51
N ASP A 82 20.55 21.84 1.40
CA ASP A 82 20.65 20.40 1.17
C ASP A 82 19.37 19.88 0.45
N VAL A 83 19.18 20.35 -0.79
CA VAL A 83 18.01 20.10 -1.63
C VAL A 83 18.43 20.00 -3.10
N VAL A 84 17.83 19.07 -3.83
CA VAL A 84 17.86 19.07 -5.30
C VAL A 84 16.71 19.91 -5.81
N ALA A 85 17.00 20.89 -6.66
CA ALA A 85 15.97 21.73 -7.26
C ALA A 85 16.00 21.63 -8.79
N LEU A 86 14.82 21.76 -9.40
CA LEU A 86 14.64 21.78 -10.85
C LEU A 86 13.93 23.06 -11.25
N VAL A 87 14.52 23.80 -12.19
CA VAL A 87 13.95 25.05 -12.71
C VAL A 87 13.95 25.06 -14.24
N GLY A 88 12.89 25.59 -14.84
CA GLY A 88 12.72 25.69 -16.30
C GLY A 88 13.27 26.99 -16.87
N LEU A 89 14.00 26.89 -18.00
CA LEU A 89 14.57 28.06 -18.71
C LEU A 89 14.71 27.81 -20.21
N PRO A 90 14.73 28.89 -21.05
CA PRO A 90 15.18 28.82 -22.42
C PRO A 90 16.73 28.79 -22.46
N LEU A 91 17.32 27.87 -23.21
CA LEU A 91 18.77 27.73 -23.33
C LEU A 91 19.22 27.71 -24.79
N LEU A 92 20.17 28.59 -25.14
CA LEU A 92 20.81 28.60 -26.45
C LEU A 92 22.05 27.69 -26.44
N VAL A 93 22.00 26.60 -27.21
CA VAL A 93 23.14 25.68 -27.41
C VAL A 93 23.45 25.58 -28.90
N ARG A 94 24.72 25.85 -29.29
CA ARG A 94 25.18 25.76 -30.70
C ARG A 94 24.25 26.45 -31.71
N GLY A 95 23.69 27.60 -31.33
CA GLY A 95 22.84 28.39 -32.22
C GLY A 95 21.38 27.86 -32.32
N LYS A 96 21.01 26.89 -31.53
CA LYS A 96 19.63 26.39 -31.40
C LYS A 96 19.10 26.68 -30.01
N LEU A 97 17.82 27.08 -29.91
CA LEU A 97 17.14 27.35 -28.66
C LEU A 97 16.37 26.12 -28.19
N TYR A 98 16.50 25.80 -26.92
CA TYR A 98 15.85 24.66 -26.29
C TYR A 98 15.03 25.10 -25.07
N ASN A 99 13.93 24.40 -24.83
CA ASN A 99 13.16 24.41 -23.60
C ASN A 99 13.83 23.42 -22.65
N CYS A 100 14.41 23.88 -21.55
CA CYS A 100 15.24 23.05 -20.69
C CYS A 100 14.81 23.06 -19.23
N ALA A 101 14.99 21.94 -18.57
CA ALA A 101 15.02 21.82 -17.12
C ALA A 101 16.48 21.80 -16.63
N ALA A 102 16.85 22.70 -15.75
CA ALA A 102 18.14 22.69 -15.06
C ALA A 102 17.99 21.97 -13.73
N VAL A 103 18.82 20.94 -13.50
CA VAL A 103 18.88 20.19 -12.24
C VAL A 103 20.08 20.68 -11.43
N LEU A 104 19.83 21.17 -10.21
CA LEU A 104 20.85 21.78 -9.37
C LEU A 104 20.83 21.27 -7.93
N CYS A 105 21.98 21.24 -7.29
CA CYS A 105 22.17 20.84 -5.90
C CYS A 105 23.42 21.48 -5.30
N GLY A 106 23.29 22.16 -4.15
CA GLY A 106 24.44 22.71 -3.43
C GLY A 106 25.30 23.68 -4.24
N GLY A 107 24.73 24.58 -5.04
CA GLY A 107 25.42 25.52 -5.92
C GLY A 107 26.02 24.88 -7.18
N ARG A 108 25.81 23.60 -7.41
CA ARG A 108 26.26 22.87 -8.61
C ARG A 108 25.11 22.65 -9.58
N LEU A 109 25.36 22.90 -10.84
CA LEU A 109 24.50 22.47 -11.93
C LEU A 109 24.84 21.01 -12.26
N LEU A 110 23.90 20.10 -12.03
CA LEU A 110 24.12 18.67 -12.24
C LEU A 110 23.93 18.26 -13.71
N GLY A 111 23.03 18.93 -14.42
CA GLY A 111 22.73 18.66 -15.82
C GLY A 111 21.57 19.49 -16.33
N LEU A 112 21.39 19.46 -17.64
CA LEU A 112 20.37 20.19 -18.38
C LEU A 112 19.60 19.21 -19.26
N VAL A 113 18.28 19.11 -19.05
CA VAL A 113 17.42 18.19 -19.78
C VAL A 113 16.52 19.00 -20.72
N PRO A 114 16.73 18.93 -22.05
CA PRO A 114 15.86 19.58 -23.02
C PRO A 114 14.55 18.80 -23.22
N LYS A 115 13.45 19.51 -23.49
CA LYS A 115 12.14 18.93 -23.80
C LYS A 115 12.19 18.06 -25.05
N THR A 116 11.66 16.87 -24.98
CA THR A 116 11.67 15.89 -26.09
C THR A 116 10.58 16.20 -27.11
N TYR A 117 9.35 16.39 -26.67
CA TYR A 117 8.18 16.64 -27.54
C TYR A 117 7.73 18.09 -27.43
N LEU A 118 7.78 18.82 -28.54
CA LEU A 118 7.35 20.20 -28.61
C LEU A 118 5.92 20.26 -29.17
N PRO A 119 4.91 20.69 -28.37
CA PRO A 119 3.54 20.84 -28.89
C PRO A 119 3.48 21.94 -29.95
N ASN A 120 2.81 21.64 -31.05
CA ASN A 120 2.63 22.56 -32.16
C ASN A 120 1.27 22.35 -32.82
N TYR A 121 0.21 22.45 -32.01
CA TYR A 121 -1.19 22.27 -32.35
C TYR A 121 -2.06 23.10 -31.40
N GLY A 122 -3.31 23.42 -31.82
CA GLY A 122 -4.19 24.23 -30.99
C GLY A 122 -3.58 25.58 -30.64
N GLU A 123 -3.55 25.86 -29.35
CA GLU A 123 -2.98 27.06 -28.74
C GLU A 123 -1.44 27.02 -28.64
N PHE A 124 -0.81 25.86 -28.87
CA PHE A 124 0.64 25.68 -28.72
C PHE A 124 1.37 25.81 -30.06
N TYR A 125 2.52 26.50 -30.01
CA TYR A 125 3.38 26.72 -31.22
C TYR A 125 4.89 26.71 -30.85
N GLU A 126 5.31 25.83 -29.93
CA GLU A 126 6.69 25.81 -29.42
C GLU A 126 7.74 25.56 -30.51
N LYS A 127 7.43 24.83 -31.59
CA LYS A 127 8.34 24.61 -32.72
C LYS A 127 8.73 25.90 -33.47
N ARG A 128 8.03 27.00 -33.22
CA ARG A 128 8.41 28.31 -33.75
C ARG A 128 9.70 28.80 -33.14
N GLN A 129 9.94 28.57 -31.85
CA GLN A 129 11.11 29.10 -31.15
C GLN A 129 12.10 28.00 -30.80
N PHE A 130 11.66 26.78 -30.48
CA PHE A 130 12.46 25.75 -29.83
C PHE A 130 12.77 24.55 -30.73
N THR A 131 13.88 23.88 -30.39
CA THR A 131 14.36 22.65 -31.02
C THR A 131 14.12 21.48 -30.05
N PRO A 132 13.64 20.30 -30.52
CA PRO A 132 13.51 19.10 -29.69
C PRO A 132 14.86 18.65 -29.11
N GLY A 133 14.83 18.13 -27.90
CA GLY A 133 16.00 17.50 -27.28
C GLY A 133 16.42 16.20 -27.97
N SER A 134 17.70 15.88 -27.86
CA SER A 134 18.29 14.61 -28.33
C SER A 134 18.59 13.67 -27.17
N THR A 135 18.53 12.37 -27.43
CA THR A 135 19.01 11.33 -26.50
C THR A 135 20.53 11.30 -26.40
N GLU A 136 21.25 11.83 -27.39
CA GLU A 136 22.69 12.00 -27.29
C GLU A 136 23.04 13.03 -26.21
N VAL A 137 23.93 12.65 -25.31
CA VAL A 137 24.38 13.51 -24.22
C VAL A 137 25.71 14.16 -24.62
N GLU A 138 25.77 15.49 -24.55
CA GLU A 138 26.97 16.27 -24.78
C GLU A 138 27.28 17.20 -23.60
N ASN A 139 28.50 17.66 -23.43
CA ASN A 139 28.85 18.66 -22.45
C ASN A 139 28.66 20.08 -23.00
N VAL A 140 28.08 20.95 -22.18
CA VAL A 140 27.90 22.38 -22.45
C VAL A 140 28.40 23.21 -21.27
N THR A 141 28.84 24.45 -21.53
CA THR A 141 29.24 25.38 -20.47
C THR A 141 28.09 26.33 -20.17
N VAL A 142 27.53 26.29 -18.94
CA VAL A 142 26.47 27.17 -18.49
C VAL A 142 26.80 27.67 -17.07
N CYS A 143 26.62 28.97 -16.82
CA CYS A 143 26.97 29.60 -15.53
C CYS A 143 28.41 29.27 -15.08
N GLY A 144 29.33 29.18 -16.02
CA GLY A 144 30.78 28.86 -15.74
C GLY A 144 31.01 27.39 -15.36
N GLN A 145 30.05 26.51 -15.43
CA GLN A 145 30.15 25.08 -15.14
C GLN A 145 30.02 24.26 -16.45
N GLU A 146 30.86 23.24 -16.60
CA GLU A 146 30.72 22.25 -17.66
C GLU A 146 29.78 21.14 -17.19
N VAL A 147 28.67 20.92 -17.91
CA VAL A 147 27.58 20.04 -17.47
C VAL A 147 27.03 19.23 -18.63
N PRO A 148 26.51 18.02 -18.39
CA PRO A 148 25.84 17.22 -19.41
C PRO A 148 24.51 17.85 -19.83
N PHE A 149 24.25 17.80 -21.14
CA PHE A 149 23.05 18.28 -21.81
C PHE A 149 22.49 17.15 -22.72
N GLY A 150 21.23 16.75 -22.49
CA GLY A 150 20.57 15.70 -23.27
C GLY A 150 19.35 15.16 -22.53
N THR A 151 18.50 14.38 -23.22
CA THR A 151 17.31 13.80 -22.62
C THR A 151 17.56 12.50 -21.85
N SER A 152 18.67 11.79 -22.16
CA SER A 152 19.03 10.52 -21.52
C SER A 152 19.92 10.71 -20.29
N LEU A 153 19.46 11.56 -19.34
CA LEU A 153 20.15 11.83 -18.08
C LEU A 153 19.36 11.30 -16.89
N LEU A 154 20.06 10.66 -15.96
CA LEU A 154 19.57 10.32 -14.63
C LEU A 154 20.42 10.99 -13.55
N PHE A 155 19.80 11.30 -12.40
CA PHE A 155 20.48 11.92 -11.27
C PHE A 155 20.29 11.02 -10.04
N ARG A 156 21.42 10.48 -9.50
CA ARG A 156 21.37 9.50 -8.41
C ARG A 156 21.97 10.07 -7.13
N CYS A 157 21.21 9.95 -6.04
CA CYS A 157 21.70 10.30 -4.70
C CYS A 157 22.60 9.17 -4.16
N ARG A 158 23.88 9.49 -3.84
CA ARG A 158 24.83 8.50 -3.31
C ARG A 158 24.43 7.98 -1.93
N GLN A 159 23.89 8.83 -1.05
CA GLN A 159 23.51 8.47 0.32
C GLN A 159 22.19 7.68 0.38
N MET A 160 21.34 7.79 -0.65
CA MET A 160 20.10 7.03 -0.79
C MET A 160 20.00 6.52 -2.23
N PRO A 161 20.67 5.40 -2.57
CA PRO A 161 20.71 4.86 -3.94
C PRO A 161 19.34 4.54 -4.54
N SER A 162 18.32 4.31 -3.69
CA SER A 162 16.92 4.17 -4.11
C SER A 162 16.30 5.47 -4.62
N PHE A 163 16.95 6.62 -4.46
CA PHE A 163 16.53 7.88 -5.05
C PHE A 163 17.32 8.15 -6.34
N VAL A 164 16.71 7.82 -7.46
CA VAL A 164 17.18 8.13 -8.81
C VAL A 164 16.13 8.96 -9.51
N LEU A 165 16.50 10.18 -9.92
CA LEU A 165 15.60 11.16 -10.54
C LEU A 165 15.74 11.11 -12.07
N GLY A 166 14.62 10.99 -12.78
CA GLY A 166 14.45 11.27 -14.20
C GLY A 166 13.63 12.55 -14.39
N VAL A 167 13.85 13.24 -15.50
CA VAL A 167 13.24 14.55 -15.79
C VAL A 167 12.58 14.56 -17.15
N GLU A 168 11.35 15.05 -17.23
CA GLU A 168 10.65 15.32 -18.49
C GLU A 168 9.89 16.66 -18.39
N ILE A 169 9.45 17.21 -19.51
CA ILE A 169 8.85 18.55 -19.56
C ILE A 169 7.49 18.51 -20.24
N CYS A 170 6.43 18.83 -19.49
CA CYS A 170 5.06 19.12 -19.94
C CYS A 170 4.52 18.11 -20.95
N GLU A 171 4.55 18.45 -22.25
CA GLU A 171 4.07 17.63 -23.38
C GLU A 171 4.67 16.23 -23.42
N ASP A 172 5.85 16.05 -22.85
CA ASP A 172 6.50 14.74 -22.77
C ASP A 172 5.59 13.71 -22.10
N LEU A 173 4.85 14.08 -21.04
CA LEU A 173 3.87 13.20 -20.38
C LEU A 173 2.64 12.92 -21.26
N TRP A 174 2.21 13.89 -22.07
CA TRP A 174 0.99 13.79 -22.89
C TRP A 174 1.21 12.98 -24.17
N SER A 175 2.46 12.75 -24.55
CA SER A 175 2.84 11.97 -25.72
C SER A 175 2.44 10.50 -25.58
N ALA A 176 2.30 9.81 -26.71
CA ALA A 176 1.98 8.37 -26.74
C ALA A 176 3.06 7.51 -26.07
N LEU A 177 4.31 7.97 -26.06
CA LEU A 177 5.46 7.29 -25.48
C LEU A 177 6.28 8.29 -24.66
N PRO A 178 5.88 8.56 -23.40
CA PRO A 178 6.58 9.51 -22.54
C PRO A 178 8.03 9.12 -22.24
N PRO A 179 8.97 10.07 -22.21
CA PRO A 179 10.38 9.82 -21.84
C PRO A 179 10.53 9.16 -20.46
N SER A 180 9.63 9.45 -19.51
CA SER A 180 9.58 8.79 -18.20
C SER A 180 9.52 7.27 -18.28
N THR A 181 8.95 6.69 -19.36
CA THR A 181 8.98 5.24 -19.59
C THR A 181 10.42 4.73 -19.69
N PHE A 182 11.25 5.38 -20.48
CA PHE A 182 12.66 5.00 -20.63
C PHE A 182 13.48 5.35 -19.39
N HIS A 183 13.24 6.50 -18.77
CA HIS A 183 13.91 6.91 -17.52
C HIS A 183 13.72 5.88 -16.41
N THR A 184 12.50 5.37 -16.25
CA THR A 184 12.21 4.38 -15.20
C THR A 184 12.80 3.00 -15.52
N LEU A 185 12.79 2.57 -16.78
CA LEU A 185 13.50 1.36 -17.21
C LEU A 185 15.01 1.50 -17.03
N ALA A 186 15.56 2.71 -17.20
CA ALA A 186 16.96 3.00 -16.95
C ALA A 186 17.31 3.12 -15.45
N GLY A 187 16.32 3.09 -14.56
CA GLY A 187 16.50 3.03 -13.10
C GLY A 187 15.91 4.20 -12.32
N ALA A 188 15.31 5.22 -12.95
CA ALA A 188 14.68 6.31 -12.22
C ALA A 188 13.53 5.79 -11.35
N THR A 189 13.55 6.10 -10.05
CA THR A 189 12.47 5.81 -9.11
C THR A 189 11.56 7.00 -8.88
N VAL A 190 12.02 8.20 -9.23
CA VAL A 190 11.27 9.44 -9.14
C VAL A 190 11.33 10.16 -10.48
N ILE A 191 10.19 10.62 -10.97
CA ILE A 191 10.07 11.45 -12.18
C ILE A 191 9.63 12.85 -11.77
N ALA A 192 10.32 13.87 -12.28
CA ALA A 192 9.93 15.26 -12.18
C ALA A 192 9.48 15.75 -13.55
N ASN A 193 8.29 16.30 -13.62
CA ASN A 193 7.74 16.95 -14.81
C ASN A 193 7.51 18.44 -14.52
N LEU A 194 8.25 19.28 -15.25
CA LEU A 194 8.10 20.72 -15.22
C LEU A 194 7.07 21.09 -16.31
N SER A 195 5.95 21.65 -15.92
CA SER A 195 4.83 21.91 -16.84
C SER A 195 4.42 23.37 -16.87
N ALA A 196 3.88 23.77 -18.02
CA ALA A 196 3.10 24.98 -18.24
C ALA A 196 1.85 24.60 -19.05
N SER A 197 0.96 23.85 -18.40
CA SER A 197 -0.30 23.39 -19.00
C SER A 197 -1.40 24.38 -18.65
N ASP A 198 -1.99 24.99 -19.70
CA ASP A 198 -3.19 25.81 -19.54
C ASP A 198 -4.34 25.02 -18.93
N GLU A 199 -5.34 25.69 -18.41
CA GLU A 199 -6.50 25.06 -17.79
C GLU A 199 -7.75 25.23 -18.67
N THR A 200 -8.42 24.12 -18.90
CA THR A 200 -9.74 24.06 -19.55
C THR A 200 -10.65 23.13 -18.75
N VAL A 201 -11.98 23.29 -18.94
CA VAL A 201 -12.95 22.48 -18.19
C VAL A 201 -12.71 20.97 -18.43
N GLY A 202 -12.51 20.22 -17.36
CA GLY A 202 -12.26 18.77 -17.40
C GLY A 202 -10.77 18.38 -17.51
N LYS A 203 -9.85 19.33 -17.77
CA LYS A 203 -8.43 19.02 -17.95
C LYS A 203 -7.76 18.62 -16.64
N ALA A 204 -8.22 19.14 -15.50
CA ALA A 204 -7.71 18.78 -14.19
C ALA A 204 -7.92 17.27 -13.86
N GLU A 205 -9.14 16.73 -14.15
CA GLU A 205 -9.40 15.30 -13.96
C GLU A 205 -8.55 14.44 -14.89
N TYR A 206 -8.41 14.84 -16.13
CA TYR A 206 -7.58 14.12 -17.10
C TYR A 206 -6.09 14.13 -16.67
N ARG A 207 -5.57 15.27 -16.20
CA ARG A 207 -4.22 15.41 -15.68
C ARG A 207 -3.97 14.51 -14.46
N ARG A 208 -4.91 14.45 -13.51
CA ARG A 208 -4.84 13.51 -12.37
C ARG A 208 -4.76 12.07 -12.85
N ALA A 209 -5.64 11.68 -13.77
CA ALA A 209 -5.65 10.33 -14.32
C ALA A 209 -4.33 10.00 -15.01
N LEU A 210 -3.80 10.93 -15.81
CA LEU A 210 -2.56 10.75 -16.56
C LEU A 210 -1.35 10.57 -15.62
N VAL A 211 -1.16 11.47 -14.63
CA VAL A 211 -0.09 11.42 -13.64
C VAL A 211 -0.18 10.14 -12.80
N SER A 212 -1.38 9.81 -12.30
CA SER A 212 -1.58 8.60 -11.48
C SER A 212 -1.33 7.32 -12.28
N ASN A 213 -1.83 7.22 -13.52
CA ASN A 213 -1.60 6.05 -14.37
C ASN A 213 -0.12 5.88 -14.75
N GLN A 214 0.57 6.98 -15.07
CA GLN A 214 1.99 6.92 -15.41
C GLN A 214 2.82 6.47 -14.19
N SER A 215 2.55 7.03 -13.00
CA SER A 215 3.17 6.60 -11.75
C SER A 215 2.92 5.11 -11.45
N ALA A 216 1.69 4.61 -11.68
CA ALA A 216 1.32 3.21 -11.46
C ALA A 216 2.04 2.25 -12.41
N ARG A 217 2.01 2.55 -13.71
CA ARG A 217 2.61 1.70 -14.75
C ARG A 217 4.12 1.58 -14.59
N LEU A 218 4.76 2.67 -14.19
CA LEU A 218 6.21 2.79 -14.09
C LEU A 218 6.74 2.47 -12.69
N LEU A 219 5.86 2.19 -11.73
CA LEU A 219 6.23 1.91 -10.34
C LEU A 219 7.19 3.00 -9.82
N CYS A 220 6.77 4.26 -9.88
CA CYS A 220 7.61 5.41 -9.53
C CYS A 220 6.85 6.48 -8.74
N GLY A 221 7.60 7.35 -8.04
CA GLY A 221 7.12 8.65 -7.62
C GLY A 221 7.04 9.58 -8.82
N TYR A 222 5.98 10.36 -8.94
CA TYR A 222 5.81 11.31 -10.04
C TYR A 222 5.40 12.67 -9.49
N LEU A 223 6.25 13.69 -9.74
CA LEU A 223 5.98 15.08 -9.41
C LEU A 223 5.63 15.85 -10.68
N TYR A 224 4.54 16.58 -10.64
CA TYR A 224 4.08 17.44 -11.71
C TYR A 224 3.92 18.86 -11.15
N ALA A 225 4.81 19.78 -11.54
CA ALA A 225 4.75 21.19 -11.15
C ALA A 225 4.28 22.02 -12.34
N SER A 226 3.16 22.75 -12.21
CA SER A 226 2.55 23.45 -13.32
C SER A 226 2.53 24.97 -13.11
N ALA A 227 2.77 25.73 -14.21
CA ALA A 227 2.66 27.17 -14.21
C ALA A 227 1.28 27.64 -13.70
N GLY A 228 1.27 28.75 -13.01
CA GLY A 228 0.09 29.31 -12.39
C GLY A 228 0.01 30.83 -12.50
N HIS A 229 -0.20 31.49 -11.37
CA HIS A 229 -0.40 32.93 -11.29
C HIS A 229 0.78 33.73 -11.84
N GLY A 230 0.49 34.66 -12.76
CA GLY A 230 1.49 35.60 -13.33
C GLY A 230 1.84 35.32 -14.78
N GLU A 231 1.43 34.23 -15.36
CA GLU A 231 1.49 34.02 -16.81
C GLU A 231 0.52 34.94 -17.54
N SER A 232 0.81 35.23 -18.82
CA SER A 232 -0.10 36.06 -19.65
C SER A 232 -1.42 35.33 -19.91
N THR A 233 -2.50 36.07 -19.85
CA THR A 233 -3.87 35.56 -20.05
C THR A 233 -4.45 36.01 -21.38
N GLN A 234 -3.67 36.01 -22.47
CA GLN A 234 -4.17 36.38 -23.81
C GLN A 234 -5.29 35.43 -24.25
N ASP A 235 -4.92 34.15 -24.45
CA ASP A 235 -5.89 33.10 -24.84
C ASP A 235 -5.89 31.91 -23.85
N MET A 236 -4.86 31.77 -23.03
CA MET A 236 -4.69 30.69 -22.08
C MET A 236 -4.71 31.20 -20.66
N VAL A 237 -5.22 30.40 -19.73
CA VAL A 237 -5.09 30.63 -18.28
C VAL A 237 -4.39 29.45 -17.64
N PHE A 238 -3.57 29.69 -16.63
CA PHE A 238 -2.75 28.69 -15.96
C PHE A 238 -3.16 28.56 -14.50
N ALA A 239 -3.43 27.33 -14.06
CA ALA A 239 -4.09 27.07 -12.78
C ALA A 239 -3.13 26.84 -11.60
N GLY A 240 -1.84 26.58 -11.84
CA GLY A 240 -0.92 26.16 -10.78
C GLY A 240 -1.34 24.85 -10.13
N HIS A 241 -1.77 23.87 -10.96
CA HIS A 241 -2.26 22.58 -10.50
C HIS A 241 -1.09 21.59 -10.37
N ASP A 242 -0.51 21.53 -9.17
CA ASP A 242 0.62 20.68 -8.82
C ASP A 242 0.13 19.33 -8.28
N LEU A 243 0.80 18.23 -8.67
CA LEU A 243 0.44 16.87 -8.30
C LEU A 243 1.65 16.06 -7.88
N ILE A 244 1.49 15.24 -6.84
CA ILE A 244 2.50 14.24 -6.46
C ILE A 244 1.81 12.88 -6.31
N ALA A 245 2.23 11.91 -7.14
CA ALA A 245 1.74 10.54 -7.10
C ALA A 245 2.85 9.54 -6.79
N GLU A 246 2.50 8.42 -6.18
CA GLU A 246 3.39 7.30 -5.87
C GLU A 246 2.70 5.99 -6.20
N ASN A 247 3.25 5.24 -7.15
CA ASN A 247 2.70 3.94 -7.55
C ASN A 247 1.17 3.97 -7.76
N GLY A 248 0.69 5.01 -8.44
CA GLY A 248 -0.72 5.22 -8.80
C GLY A 248 -1.58 5.93 -7.76
N ALA A 249 -1.11 6.08 -6.53
CA ALA A 249 -1.82 6.82 -5.50
C ALA A 249 -1.46 8.32 -5.57
N LEU A 250 -2.45 9.19 -5.67
CA LEU A 250 -2.25 10.63 -5.52
C LEU A 250 -2.03 10.94 -4.03
N LEU A 251 -0.87 11.49 -3.69
CA LEU A 251 -0.47 11.76 -2.31
C LEU A 251 -0.67 13.21 -1.90
N ALA A 252 -0.44 14.14 -2.84
CA ALA A 252 -0.63 15.57 -2.61
C ALA A 252 -1.04 16.26 -3.91
N GLU A 253 -1.81 17.32 -3.77
CA GLU A 253 -2.39 18.08 -4.88
C GLU A 253 -2.70 19.51 -4.43
N THR A 254 -2.48 20.51 -5.32
CA THR A 254 -3.02 21.85 -5.14
C THR A 254 -4.37 21.99 -5.82
N SER A 255 -5.26 22.82 -5.25
CA SER A 255 -6.49 23.20 -5.96
C SER A 255 -6.17 24.16 -7.10
N PRO A 256 -6.74 23.95 -8.31
CA PRO A 256 -6.59 24.88 -9.41
C PRO A 256 -6.95 26.33 -9.01
N PHE A 257 -6.10 27.30 -9.37
CA PHE A 257 -6.24 28.73 -9.11
C PHE A 257 -6.15 29.20 -7.66
N GLU A 258 -5.95 28.29 -6.68
CA GLU A 258 -5.86 28.67 -5.26
C GLU A 258 -4.42 28.97 -4.80
N GLY A 259 -3.43 28.63 -5.64
CA GLY A 259 -2.01 28.78 -5.32
C GLY A 259 -1.54 27.78 -4.26
N GLY A 260 -0.31 27.99 -3.77
CA GLY A 260 0.31 27.06 -2.83
C GLY A 260 1.30 26.12 -3.49
N TRP A 261 1.60 25.02 -2.81
CA TRP A 261 2.46 23.95 -3.31
C TRP A 261 1.98 22.59 -2.79
N ALA A 262 2.23 21.54 -3.56
CA ALA A 262 2.01 20.16 -3.14
C ALA A 262 3.29 19.63 -2.48
N GLU A 263 3.21 19.09 -1.25
CA GLU A 263 4.36 18.44 -0.60
C GLU A 263 3.95 17.14 0.09
N THR A 264 4.83 16.14 0.03
CA THR A 264 4.65 14.84 0.70
C THR A 264 5.97 14.09 0.80
N GLU A 265 5.98 12.95 1.46
CA GLU A 265 7.10 12.01 1.46
C GLU A 265 6.84 10.87 0.47
N LEU A 266 7.77 10.66 -0.48
CA LEU A 266 7.80 9.51 -1.38
C LEU A 266 8.58 8.36 -0.73
N ASP A 267 8.13 7.13 -0.92
CA ASP A 267 8.80 5.92 -0.45
C ASP A 267 9.57 5.23 -1.60
N CYS A 268 10.82 5.65 -1.81
CA CYS A 268 11.66 5.13 -2.89
C CYS A 268 11.99 3.63 -2.73
N GLN A 269 12.14 3.13 -1.50
CA GLN A 269 12.36 1.70 -1.26
C GLN A 269 11.14 0.85 -1.61
N ARG A 270 9.92 1.38 -1.40
CA ARG A 270 8.70 0.71 -1.83
C ARG A 270 8.71 0.47 -3.35
N MET A 271 9.12 1.48 -4.11
CA MET A 271 9.17 1.38 -5.57
C MET A 271 10.21 0.33 -6.03
N GLU A 272 11.38 0.28 -5.41
CA GLU A 272 12.36 -0.79 -5.66
C GLU A 272 11.80 -2.18 -5.33
N SER A 273 11.13 -2.33 -4.18
CA SER A 273 10.52 -3.60 -3.77
C SER A 273 9.43 -4.08 -4.73
N GLU A 274 8.60 -3.17 -5.23
CA GLU A 274 7.57 -3.49 -6.22
C GLU A 274 8.19 -3.93 -7.56
N ARG A 275 9.23 -3.24 -8.02
CA ARG A 275 9.95 -3.59 -9.25
C ARG A 275 10.65 -4.94 -9.13
N ALA A 276 11.32 -5.21 -8.00
CA ALA A 276 12.00 -6.48 -7.76
C ALA A 276 11.06 -7.70 -7.81
N ARG A 277 9.77 -7.50 -7.54
CA ARG A 277 8.73 -8.55 -7.60
C ARG A 277 8.05 -8.65 -8.96
N ASN A 278 8.16 -7.61 -9.78
CA ASN A 278 7.51 -7.55 -11.09
C ASN A 278 8.44 -8.05 -12.17
N THR A 279 8.26 -9.31 -12.57
CA THR A 279 9.10 -9.97 -13.59
C THR A 279 8.90 -9.43 -15.00
N SER A 280 7.87 -8.61 -15.24
CA SER A 280 7.65 -7.92 -16.52
C SER A 280 8.23 -6.50 -16.57
N PHE A 281 8.86 -6.05 -15.47
CA PHE A 281 9.60 -4.79 -15.45
C PHE A 281 11.06 -5.08 -15.83
N GLU A 282 11.41 -4.87 -17.11
CA GLU A 282 12.71 -5.19 -17.67
C GLU A 282 13.62 -3.95 -17.69
N PRO A 283 14.63 -3.84 -16.78
CA PRO A 283 15.53 -2.69 -16.75
C PRO A 283 16.37 -2.59 -18.03
N SER A 284 16.55 -1.35 -18.52
CA SER A 284 17.42 -1.05 -19.65
C SER A 284 18.01 0.35 -19.48
N ALA A 285 19.32 0.45 -19.24
CA ALA A 285 20.06 1.71 -19.09
C ALA A 285 20.88 2.09 -20.31
N GLU A 286 20.66 1.46 -21.45
CA GLU A 286 21.41 1.71 -22.68
C GLU A 286 21.26 3.18 -23.12
N GLY A 287 22.37 3.86 -23.38
CA GLY A 287 22.41 5.26 -23.81
C GLY A 287 22.19 6.28 -22.69
N TYR A 288 22.01 5.85 -21.42
CA TYR A 288 21.84 6.77 -20.31
C TYR A 288 23.15 7.12 -19.61
N LEU A 289 23.28 8.41 -19.27
CA LEU A 289 24.34 8.91 -18.36
C LEU A 289 23.71 9.18 -16.98
N THR A 290 24.32 8.57 -15.95
CA THR A 290 23.94 8.84 -14.56
C THR A 290 24.90 9.83 -13.92
N VAL A 291 24.35 10.92 -13.39
CA VAL A 291 25.09 11.95 -12.66
C VAL A 291 24.84 11.76 -11.16
N ASP A 292 25.91 11.51 -10.41
CA ASP A 292 25.81 11.34 -8.96
C ASP A 292 25.85 12.69 -8.22
N PHE A 293 25.01 12.80 -7.17
CA PHE A 293 24.99 13.93 -6.25
C PHE A 293 24.87 13.48 -4.79
N ASP A 294 25.08 14.42 -3.88
CA ASP A 294 25.11 14.13 -2.45
C ASP A 294 24.00 14.93 -1.71
N LEU A 295 23.32 14.27 -0.79
CA LEU A 295 22.42 14.86 0.19
C LEU A 295 22.69 14.26 1.57
N ALA A 296 22.51 15.02 2.64
CA ALA A 296 22.62 14.48 3.99
C ALA A 296 21.53 13.44 4.27
N LEU A 297 21.93 12.27 4.76
CA LEU A 297 21.02 11.21 5.15
C LEU A 297 20.42 11.54 6.53
N ILE A 298 19.35 12.32 6.55
CA ILE A 298 18.62 12.67 7.78
C ILE A 298 17.32 11.87 7.91
N GLU A 299 16.81 11.77 9.13
CA GLU A 299 15.49 11.22 9.35
C GLU A 299 14.41 12.18 8.86
N THR A 300 13.58 11.73 7.91
CA THR A 300 12.45 12.49 7.41
C THR A 300 11.27 12.34 8.36
N LYS A 301 10.74 13.43 8.89
CA LYS A 301 9.48 13.37 9.65
C LYS A 301 8.35 13.07 8.69
N LEU A 302 7.63 11.96 8.93
CA LEU A 302 6.49 11.59 8.11
C LEU A 302 5.28 12.46 8.45
N SER A 303 4.76 13.15 7.46
CA SER A 303 3.50 13.92 7.53
C SER A 303 2.38 13.29 6.70
N ARG A 304 2.75 12.35 5.80
CA ARG A 304 1.78 11.60 5.00
C ARG A 304 0.93 10.70 5.89
N TRP A 305 -0.33 10.56 5.51
CA TRP A 305 -1.21 9.61 6.18
C TRP A 305 -0.77 8.17 5.94
N VAL A 306 -0.66 7.40 7.02
CA VAL A 306 -0.39 5.96 7.00
C VAL A 306 -1.63 5.25 7.51
N ASP A 307 -2.21 4.38 6.67
CA ASP A 307 -3.44 3.68 6.98
C ASP A 307 -3.25 2.67 8.12
N PRO A 308 -3.90 2.81 9.28
CA PRO A 308 -3.83 1.84 10.37
C PRO A 308 -4.57 0.53 10.05
N THR A 309 -5.49 0.55 9.08
CA THR A 309 -6.33 -0.60 8.71
C THR A 309 -6.24 -0.89 7.21
N PRO A 310 -5.05 -1.27 6.68
CA PRO A 310 -4.76 -1.27 5.24
C PRO A 310 -5.59 -2.28 4.42
N PHE A 311 -6.31 -3.18 5.06
CA PHE A 311 -7.22 -4.12 4.40
C PHE A 311 -8.65 -3.57 4.24
N ILE A 312 -8.98 -2.45 4.89
CA ILE A 312 -10.35 -1.94 5.00
C ILE A 312 -10.47 -0.58 4.30
N PRO A 313 -11.36 -0.41 3.31
CA PRO A 313 -11.63 0.90 2.72
C PRO A 313 -12.28 1.85 3.73
N HIS A 314 -11.80 3.09 3.81
CA HIS A 314 -12.37 4.12 4.69
C HIS A 314 -13.68 4.68 4.16
N ASP A 315 -13.87 4.76 2.83
CA ASP A 315 -15.12 5.15 2.20
C ASP A 315 -16.19 4.07 2.38
N GLU A 316 -17.32 4.41 2.98
CA GLU A 316 -18.39 3.46 3.32
C GLU A 316 -19.01 2.76 2.11
N ARG A 317 -19.23 3.50 1.02
CA ARG A 317 -19.78 2.92 -0.20
C ARG A 317 -18.81 1.93 -0.82
N ARG A 318 -17.53 2.31 -0.93
CA ARG A 318 -16.47 1.41 -1.42
C ARG A 318 -16.28 0.21 -0.52
N ARG A 319 -16.45 0.38 0.79
CA ARG A 319 -16.37 -0.72 1.76
C ARG A 319 -17.50 -1.73 1.53
N ALA A 320 -18.75 -1.29 1.37
CA ALA A 320 -19.88 -2.15 1.08
C ALA A 320 -19.70 -2.91 -0.25
N GLU A 321 -19.33 -2.21 -1.33
CA GLU A 321 -19.06 -2.81 -2.64
C GLU A 321 -17.94 -3.88 -2.55
N ARG A 322 -16.90 -3.61 -1.77
CA ARG A 322 -15.78 -4.53 -1.58
C ARG A 322 -16.16 -5.73 -0.70
N CYS A 323 -16.95 -5.53 0.36
CA CYS A 323 -17.48 -6.64 1.18
C CYS A 323 -18.30 -7.60 0.32
N GLU A 324 -19.24 -7.08 -0.47
CA GLU A 324 -20.06 -7.92 -1.36
C GLU A 324 -19.18 -8.66 -2.39
N LEU A 325 -18.17 -8.02 -2.97
CA LEU A 325 -17.25 -8.67 -3.90
C LEU A 325 -16.46 -9.80 -3.23
N ILE A 326 -15.94 -9.58 -2.03
CA ILE A 326 -15.18 -10.60 -1.27
C ILE A 326 -16.07 -11.80 -0.97
N LEU A 327 -17.28 -11.58 -0.46
CA LEU A 327 -18.24 -12.65 -0.17
C LEU A 327 -18.61 -13.46 -1.42
N LYS A 328 -18.76 -12.80 -2.59
CA LYS A 328 -18.95 -13.48 -3.88
C LYS A 328 -17.74 -14.34 -4.26
N MET A 329 -16.52 -13.80 -4.13
CA MET A 329 -15.29 -14.55 -4.43
C MET A 329 -15.15 -15.79 -3.54
N GLN A 330 -15.43 -15.66 -2.23
CA GLN A 330 -15.39 -16.77 -1.29
C GLN A 330 -16.46 -17.82 -1.64
N ALA A 331 -17.69 -17.40 -1.92
CA ALA A 331 -18.80 -18.28 -2.27
C ALA A 331 -18.57 -19.00 -3.61
N ASP A 332 -18.07 -18.31 -4.63
CA ASP A 332 -17.75 -18.88 -5.94
C ASP A 332 -16.66 -19.96 -5.84
N GLY A 333 -15.60 -19.68 -5.09
CA GLY A 333 -14.54 -20.67 -4.84
C GLY A 333 -15.05 -21.94 -4.16
N LEU A 334 -15.90 -21.78 -3.13
CA LEU A 334 -16.52 -22.92 -2.44
C LEU A 334 -17.52 -23.66 -3.33
N ALA A 335 -18.39 -22.93 -4.05
CA ALA A 335 -19.35 -23.51 -4.98
C ALA A 335 -18.66 -24.40 -6.03
N LYS A 336 -17.58 -23.89 -6.62
CA LYS A 336 -16.79 -24.66 -7.59
C LYS A 336 -16.17 -25.91 -6.97
N ARG A 337 -15.70 -25.85 -5.72
CA ARG A 337 -15.14 -27.01 -5.01
C ARG A 337 -16.20 -28.07 -4.73
N LEU A 338 -17.40 -27.65 -4.26
CA LEU A 338 -18.53 -28.52 -3.99
C LEU A 338 -19.02 -29.23 -5.26
N GLU A 339 -19.15 -28.49 -6.36
CA GLU A 339 -19.55 -29.03 -7.67
C GLU A 339 -18.53 -30.04 -8.17
N HIS A 340 -17.23 -29.70 -8.18
CA HIS A 340 -16.18 -30.59 -8.69
C HIS A 340 -16.05 -31.88 -7.89
N ALA A 341 -16.16 -31.77 -6.56
CA ALA A 341 -16.07 -32.95 -5.67
C ALA A 341 -17.38 -33.76 -5.63
N HIS A 342 -18.43 -33.33 -6.31
CA HIS A 342 -19.79 -33.89 -6.21
C HIS A 342 -20.27 -34.01 -4.75
N ALA A 343 -19.82 -33.05 -3.90
CA ALA A 343 -20.11 -33.06 -2.48
C ALA A 343 -21.59 -32.78 -2.22
N LYS A 344 -22.22 -33.66 -1.44
CA LYS A 344 -23.64 -33.55 -1.08
C LYS A 344 -23.87 -32.51 0.02
N THR A 345 -22.93 -32.36 0.92
CA THR A 345 -23.03 -31.43 2.04
C THR A 345 -21.76 -30.60 2.19
N ALA A 346 -21.90 -29.39 2.74
CA ALA A 346 -20.79 -28.59 3.28
C ALA A 346 -20.85 -28.68 4.82
N VAL A 347 -19.86 -29.31 5.43
CA VAL A 347 -19.82 -29.53 6.89
C VAL A 347 -18.97 -28.45 7.53
N ILE A 348 -19.51 -27.77 8.55
CA ILE A 348 -18.85 -26.64 9.23
C ILE A 348 -18.92 -26.83 10.74
N GLY A 349 -17.80 -26.74 11.44
CA GLY A 349 -17.79 -26.59 12.87
C GLY A 349 -18.24 -25.19 13.27
N ILE A 350 -19.37 -25.07 13.96
CA ILE A 350 -19.94 -23.79 14.41
C ILE A 350 -19.73 -23.63 15.91
N SER A 351 -18.88 -22.65 16.28
CA SER A 351 -18.63 -22.31 17.68
C SER A 351 -19.56 -21.18 18.19
N GLY A 352 -20.25 -20.48 17.29
CA GLY A 352 -20.92 -19.22 17.58
C GLY A 352 -19.98 -18.02 17.61
N GLY A 353 -18.71 -18.20 17.25
CA GLY A 353 -17.72 -17.13 17.08
C GLY A 353 -17.71 -16.57 15.66
N LEU A 354 -16.96 -15.48 15.51
CA LEU A 354 -16.93 -14.63 14.31
C LEU A 354 -16.51 -15.37 13.03
N ASP A 355 -15.48 -16.21 13.09
CA ASP A 355 -14.89 -16.89 11.92
C ASP A 355 -15.78 -18.01 11.39
N SER A 356 -16.37 -18.79 12.30
CA SER A 356 -17.31 -19.83 11.95
C SER A 356 -18.63 -19.23 11.42
N CYS A 357 -19.04 -18.07 11.93
CA CYS A 357 -20.16 -17.31 11.41
C CYS A 357 -19.92 -16.89 9.95
N LEU A 358 -18.78 -16.27 9.64
CA LEU A 358 -18.45 -15.88 8.28
C LEU A 358 -18.40 -17.09 7.34
N ALA A 359 -17.76 -18.19 7.77
CA ALA A 359 -17.71 -19.41 6.95
C ALA A 359 -19.11 -19.99 6.65
N LEU A 360 -20.02 -19.93 7.61
CA LEU A 360 -21.41 -20.34 7.44
C LEU A 360 -22.16 -19.45 6.44
N LEU A 361 -22.02 -18.13 6.54
CA LEU A 361 -22.60 -17.17 5.61
C LEU A 361 -22.10 -17.39 4.17
N VAL A 362 -20.81 -17.64 4.01
CA VAL A 362 -20.21 -17.97 2.72
C VAL A 362 -20.76 -19.29 2.17
N ALA A 363 -20.90 -20.33 3.01
CA ALA A 363 -21.46 -21.62 2.58
C ALA A 363 -22.92 -21.50 2.14
N VAL A 364 -23.74 -20.72 2.86
CA VAL A 364 -25.11 -20.42 2.47
C VAL A 364 -25.17 -19.70 1.11
N ARG A 365 -24.29 -18.71 0.89
CA ARG A 365 -24.18 -18.03 -0.42
C ARG A 365 -23.78 -19.01 -1.53
N ALA A 366 -22.83 -19.90 -1.27
CA ALA A 366 -22.40 -20.90 -2.23
C ALA A 366 -23.55 -21.89 -2.61
N MET A 367 -24.33 -22.36 -1.64
CA MET A 367 -25.49 -23.21 -1.91
C MET A 367 -26.55 -22.49 -2.75
N LYS A 368 -26.87 -21.24 -2.42
CA LYS A 368 -27.79 -20.41 -3.21
C LYS A 368 -27.30 -20.22 -4.64
N GLN A 369 -26.01 -19.98 -4.84
CA GLN A 369 -25.38 -19.84 -6.18
C GLN A 369 -25.51 -21.15 -6.99
N LEU A 370 -25.40 -22.30 -6.34
CA LEU A 370 -25.56 -23.62 -6.98
C LEU A 370 -27.05 -24.01 -7.19
N GLY A 371 -28.00 -23.18 -6.77
CA GLY A 371 -29.44 -23.51 -6.81
C GLY A 371 -29.80 -24.69 -5.89
N ARG A 372 -29.02 -24.90 -4.83
CA ARG A 372 -29.20 -25.96 -3.84
C ARG A 372 -29.85 -25.43 -2.55
N PRO A 373 -30.56 -26.27 -1.80
CA PRO A 373 -31.12 -25.87 -0.54
C PRO A 373 -30.03 -25.55 0.50
N THR A 374 -30.26 -24.56 1.34
CA THR A 374 -29.33 -24.18 2.42
C THR A 374 -29.17 -25.28 3.47
N SER A 375 -30.16 -26.19 3.59
CA SER A 375 -30.08 -27.39 4.42
C SER A 375 -28.99 -28.39 4.00
N ASP A 376 -28.39 -28.25 2.81
CA ASP A 376 -27.18 -28.97 2.42
C ASP A 376 -25.92 -28.46 3.13
N VAL A 377 -25.99 -27.34 3.82
CA VAL A 377 -24.97 -26.93 4.80
C VAL A 377 -25.30 -27.60 6.13
N LEU A 378 -24.33 -28.37 6.65
CA LEU A 378 -24.45 -29.03 7.96
C LEU A 378 -23.54 -28.33 8.96
N ALA A 379 -24.13 -27.51 9.83
CA ALA A 379 -23.47 -26.86 10.94
C ALA A 379 -23.42 -27.82 12.14
N VAL A 380 -22.21 -28.08 12.64
CA VAL A 380 -21.99 -28.98 13.77
C VAL A 380 -21.43 -28.20 14.95
N THR A 381 -22.19 -28.12 16.04
CA THR A 381 -21.64 -27.62 17.31
C THR A 381 -21.13 -28.78 18.15
N MET A 382 -19.97 -28.59 18.78
CA MET A 382 -19.32 -29.65 19.56
C MET A 382 -18.94 -29.12 20.95
N PRO A 383 -19.92 -29.00 21.86
CA PRO A 383 -19.66 -28.55 23.22
C PRO A 383 -18.66 -29.46 23.92
N CYS A 384 -17.77 -28.80 24.70
CA CYS A 384 -16.82 -29.44 25.58
C CYS A 384 -16.62 -28.51 26.79
N PHE A 385 -15.49 -28.58 27.49
CA PHE A 385 -15.24 -27.92 28.77
C PHE A 385 -15.33 -26.37 28.75
N GLY A 386 -15.11 -25.72 27.61
CA GLY A 386 -15.04 -24.25 27.49
C GLY A 386 -16.24 -23.58 26.81
N THR A 387 -17.22 -24.33 26.33
CA THR A 387 -18.35 -23.77 25.57
C THR A 387 -19.32 -23.00 26.48
N THR A 388 -19.64 -21.75 26.11
CA THR A 388 -20.57 -20.92 26.88
C THR A 388 -22.01 -21.03 26.36
N HIS A 389 -22.99 -20.71 27.22
CA HIS A 389 -24.41 -20.68 26.81
C HIS A 389 -24.71 -19.64 25.72
N ARG A 390 -24.00 -18.50 25.73
CA ARG A 390 -24.20 -17.41 24.77
C ARG A 390 -23.77 -17.85 23.37
N THR A 391 -22.57 -18.40 23.23
CA THR A 391 -22.05 -18.83 21.92
C THR A 391 -22.84 -19.98 21.34
N ARG A 392 -23.30 -20.92 22.18
CA ARG A 392 -24.17 -22.00 21.73
C ARG A 392 -25.53 -21.48 21.24
N SER A 393 -26.16 -20.58 21.97
CA SER A 393 -27.43 -19.96 21.59
C SER A 393 -27.33 -19.17 20.28
N ASN A 394 -26.23 -18.41 20.10
CA ASN A 394 -25.99 -17.69 18.86
C ASN A 394 -25.81 -18.63 17.66
N ALA A 395 -25.11 -19.75 17.84
CA ALA A 395 -24.96 -20.74 16.76
C ALA A 395 -26.31 -21.34 16.34
N GLU A 396 -27.14 -21.70 17.28
CA GLU A 396 -28.50 -22.27 17.05
C GLU A 396 -29.39 -21.27 16.29
N ILE A 397 -29.52 -20.05 16.81
CA ILE A 397 -30.36 -18.99 16.18
C ILE A 397 -29.88 -18.67 14.79
N LEU A 398 -28.54 -18.56 14.59
CA LEU A 398 -27.97 -18.28 13.30
C LEU A 398 -28.28 -19.37 12.27
N CYS A 399 -28.22 -20.64 12.69
CA CYS A 399 -28.56 -21.78 11.83
C CYS A 399 -30.04 -21.81 11.46
N ASP A 400 -30.94 -21.54 12.40
CA ASP A 400 -32.38 -21.47 12.16
C ASP A 400 -32.73 -20.36 11.17
N GLU A 401 -32.18 -19.15 11.36
CA GLU A 401 -32.44 -17.98 10.50
C GLU A 401 -31.91 -18.19 9.07
N LEU A 402 -30.82 -18.95 8.89
CA LEU A 402 -30.25 -19.28 7.59
C LEU A 402 -30.84 -20.56 6.96
N ALA A 403 -31.75 -21.25 7.70
CA ALA A 403 -32.35 -22.52 7.32
C ALA A 403 -31.31 -23.59 6.93
N VAL A 404 -30.22 -23.69 7.71
CA VAL A 404 -29.19 -24.72 7.55
C VAL A 404 -29.43 -25.88 8.49
N SER A 405 -28.93 -27.07 8.14
CA SER A 405 -29.01 -28.23 9.04
C SER A 405 -28.09 -28.04 10.24
N PHE A 406 -28.62 -28.17 11.45
CA PHE A 406 -27.88 -28.03 12.69
C PHE A 406 -27.80 -29.34 13.45
N THR A 407 -26.62 -29.69 13.97
CA THR A 407 -26.42 -30.89 14.78
C THR A 407 -25.48 -30.58 15.94
N GLU A 408 -25.82 -31.07 17.12
CA GLU A 408 -24.95 -31.04 18.30
C GLU A 408 -24.30 -32.41 18.52
N ILE A 409 -22.99 -32.45 18.72
CA ILE A 409 -22.22 -33.63 19.09
C ILE A 409 -21.46 -33.32 20.39
N ASP A 410 -21.92 -33.87 21.51
CA ASP A 410 -21.15 -33.79 22.75
C ASP A 410 -19.89 -34.65 22.69
N ILE A 411 -18.73 -33.99 22.65
CA ILE A 411 -17.44 -34.65 22.51
C ILE A 411 -16.74 -34.94 23.85
N ALA A 412 -17.34 -34.58 24.98
CA ALA A 412 -16.67 -34.70 26.29
C ALA A 412 -16.22 -36.14 26.58
N ASN A 413 -17.06 -37.15 26.33
CA ASN A 413 -16.73 -38.53 26.54
C ASN A 413 -15.55 -39.03 25.67
N THR A 414 -15.51 -38.58 24.41
CA THR A 414 -14.42 -38.92 23.47
C THR A 414 -13.11 -38.29 23.95
N VAL A 415 -13.15 -37.03 24.40
CA VAL A 415 -11.98 -36.30 24.93
C VAL A 415 -11.47 -36.98 26.23
N HIS A 416 -12.36 -37.34 27.16
CA HIS A 416 -12.00 -38.08 28.39
C HIS A 416 -11.33 -39.42 28.06
N SER A 417 -11.89 -40.20 27.12
CA SER A 417 -11.31 -41.46 26.69
C SER A 417 -9.91 -41.25 26.10
N HIS A 418 -9.78 -40.23 25.22
CA HIS A 418 -8.50 -39.89 24.61
C HIS A 418 -7.44 -39.46 25.65
N PHE A 419 -7.79 -38.63 26.62
CA PHE A 419 -6.87 -38.21 27.68
C PHE A 419 -6.43 -39.38 28.53
N LYS A 420 -7.35 -40.29 28.84
CA LYS A 420 -7.01 -41.52 29.56
C LYS A 420 -6.02 -42.38 28.76
N ASP A 421 -6.23 -42.54 27.44
CA ASP A 421 -5.38 -43.38 26.62
C ASP A 421 -3.95 -42.85 26.49
N ILE A 422 -3.78 -41.51 26.45
CA ILE A 422 -2.45 -40.87 26.37
C ILE A 422 -1.84 -40.53 27.76
N GLY A 423 -2.58 -40.78 28.85
CA GLY A 423 -2.11 -40.49 30.21
C GLY A 423 -2.09 -39.01 30.58
N GLN A 424 -2.93 -38.17 29.92
CA GLN A 424 -3.06 -36.76 30.25
C GLN A 424 -3.89 -36.59 31.53
N ASP A 425 -3.34 -35.85 32.50
CA ASP A 425 -4.09 -35.42 33.69
C ASP A 425 -5.01 -34.25 33.34
N GLU A 426 -6.31 -34.43 33.45
CA GLU A 426 -7.32 -33.43 33.11
C GLU A 426 -7.30 -32.20 34.02
N SER A 427 -6.64 -32.25 35.17
CA SER A 427 -6.43 -31.10 36.05
C SER A 427 -5.35 -30.16 35.50
N VAL A 428 -4.50 -30.63 34.57
CA VAL A 428 -3.41 -29.87 33.96
C VAL A 428 -3.91 -29.24 32.64
N LEU A 429 -4.27 -27.96 32.72
CA LEU A 429 -4.80 -27.18 31.61
C LEU A 429 -3.67 -26.65 30.70
N ASP A 430 -2.92 -27.56 30.09
CA ASP A 430 -1.77 -27.27 29.21
C ASP A 430 -2.15 -27.34 27.72
N VAL A 431 -1.15 -27.17 26.84
CA VAL A 431 -1.30 -27.26 25.40
C VAL A 431 -1.84 -28.62 24.93
N THR A 432 -1.63 -29.70 25.68
CA THR A 432 -2.17 -31.04 25.37
C THR A 432 -3.68 -31.07 25.61
N PHE A 433 -4.10 -30.47 26.73
CA PHE A 433 -5.52 -30.35 27.06
C PHE A 433 -6.29 -29.54 26.00
N GLU A 434 -5.74 -28.41 25.53
CA GLU A 434 -6.38 -27.60 24.49
C GLU A 434 -6.36 -28.31 23.13
N ASN A 435 -5.19 -28.80 22.70
CA ASN A 435 -5.03 -29.43 21.38
C ASN A 435 -5.81 -30.75 21.26
N GLY A 436 -5.95 -31.51 22.34
CA GLY A 436 -6.75 -32.73 22.35
C GLY A 436 -8.19 -32.49 21.95
N GLN A 437 -8.82 -31.49 22.57
CA GLN A 437 -10.20 -31.09 22.25
C GLN A 437 -10.33 -30.62 20.79
N ALA A 438 -9.41 -29.76 20.31
CA ALA A 438 -9.45 -29.25 18.93
C ALA A 438 -9.31 -30.39 17.89
N ARG A 439 -8.46 -31.40 18.14
CA ARG A 439 -8.32 -32.56 17.27
C ARG A 439 -9.53 -33.46 17.26
N VAL A 440 -10.16 -33.70 18.40
CA VAL A 440 -11.42 -34.46 18.48
C VAL A 440 -12.52 -33.76 17.69
N ARG A 441 -12.65 -32.43 17.79
CA ARG A 441 -13.59 -31.66 16.95
C ARG A 441 -13.33 -31.88 15.46
N THR A 442 -12.08 -31.86 15.02
CA THR A 442 -11.73 -32.09 13.62
C THR A 442 -12.03 -33.52 13.19
N LEU A 443 -11.78 -34.53 14.02
CA LEU A 443 -12.12 -35.92 13.76
C LEU A 443 -13.63 -36.06 13.50
N GLU A 444 -14.49 -35.53 14.37
CA GLU A 444 -15.94 -35.59 14.23
C GLU A 444 -16.43 -34.89 12.95
N LEU A 445 -15.83 -33.76 12.56
CA LEU A 445 -16.18 -33.05 11.34
C LEU A 445 -15.80 -33.85 10.09
N MET A 446 -14.60 -34.42 10.04
CA MET A 446 -14.10 -35.20 8.91
C MET A 446 -14.92 -36.47 8.68
N ASP A 447 -15.25 -37.21 9.74
CA ASP A 447 -16.05 -38.43 9.66
C ASP A 447 -17.53 -38.11 9.36
N THR A 448 -18.06 -36.98 9.86
CA THR A 448 -19.39 -36.48 9.49
C THR A 448 -19.44 -36.14 7.99
N ALA A 449 -18.41 -35.49 7.44
CA ALA A 449 -18.31 -35.21 6.01
C ALA A 449 -18.29 -36.51 5.19
N ASN A 450 -17.50 -37.52 5.61
CA ASN A 450 -17.48 -38.82 4.95
C ASN A 450 -18.85 -39.50 4.97
N ARG A 451 -19.54 -39.53 6.12
CA ARG A 451 -20.85 -40.11 6.29
C ARG A 451 -21.94 -39.46 5.42
N THR A 452 -21.85 -38.13 5.27
CA THR A 452 -22.85 -37.36 4.49
C THR A 452 -22.46 -37.17 3.01
N GLY A 453 -21.30 -37.67 2.62
CA GLY A 453 -20.74 -37.46 1.26
C GLY A 453 -20.43 -36.00 0.98
N GLY A 454 -19.97 -35.28 1.97
CA GLY A 454 -19.67 -33.85 1.94
C GLY A 454 -18.19 -33.54 2.04
N LEU A 455 -17.88 -32.28 2.27
CA LEU A 455 -16.54 -31.78 2.56
C LEU A 455 -16.56 -30.84 3.77
N VAL A 456 -15.43 -30.78 4.49
CA VAL A 456 -15.26 -29.87 5.63
C VAL A 456 -14.80 -28.50 5.13
N VAL A 457 -15.56 -27.46 5.51
CA VAL A 457 -15.24 -26.05 5.25
C VAL A 457 -14.46 -25.49 6.42
N GLY A 458 -13.26 -24.96 6.15
CA GLY A 458 -12.38 -24.36 7.15
C GLY A 458 -12.79 -22.93 7.50
N THR A 459 -12.68 -22.60 8.78
CA THR A 459 -13.08 -21.32 9.36
C THR A 459 -11.91 -20.38 9.65
N GLY A 460 -10.68 -20.91 9.77
CA GLY A 460 -9.49 -20.12 10.14
C GLY A 460 -9.20 -18.98 9.17
N ASP A 461 -8.91 -17.80 9.71
CA ASP A 461 -8.64 -16.58 8.95
C ASP A 461 -7.13 -16.35 8.70
N LEU A 462 -6.83 -15.34 7.89
CA LEU A 462 -5.47 -14.99 7.49
C LEU A 462 -4.58 -14.60 8.70
N SER A 463 -5.13 -13.88 9.68
CA SER A 463 -4.37 -13.40 10.85
C SER A 463 -3.99 -14.54 11.80
N GLU A 464 -4.91 -15.48 12.01
CA GLU A 464 -4.65 -16.71 12.76
C GLU A 464 -3.56 -17.56 12.08
N LEU A 465 -3.65 -17.70 10.75
CA LEU A 465 -2.64 -18.39 9.97
C LEU A 465 -1.26 -17.70 10.03
N ALA A 466 -1.22 -16.37 10.04
CA ALA A 466 0.02 -15.62 10.16
C ALA A 466 0.71 -15.87 11.51
N LEU A 467 -0.06 -15.84 12.60
CA LEU A 467 0.44 -16.03 13.96
C LEU A 467 0.59 -17.52 14.33
N GLY A 468 0.10 -18.44 13.49
CA GLY A 468 0.00 -19.85 13.80
C GLY A 468 -0.88 -20.14 15.02
N TRP A 469 -1.91 -19.29 15.23
CA TRP A 469 -2.87 -19.42 16.31
C TRP A 469 -3.98 -20.42 15.93
N ALA A 470 -3.59 -21.66 15.80
CA ALA A 470 -4.44 -22.79 15.50
C ALA A 470 -3.75 -24.07 15.94
N THR A 471 -4.52 -25.10 16.28
CA THR A 471 -3.99 -26.42 16.61
C THR A 471 -3.59 -27.17 15.33
N TYR A 472 -2.29 -27.53 15.24
CA TYR A 472 -1.82 -28.35 14.12
C TYR A 472 -2.58 -29.67 14.02
N ASN A 473 -3.07 -30.01 12.83
CA ASN A 473 -3.93 -31.15 12.58
C ASN A 473 -5.21 -31.17 13.44
N GLY A 474 -5.70 -29.98 13.76
CA GLY A 474 -6.97 -29.72 14.42
C GLY A 474 -7.76 -28.71 13.61
N ASP A 475 -8.13 -27.60 14.23
CA ASP A 475 -8.92 -26.51 13.62
C ASP A 475 -8.23 -25.82 12.42
N HIS A 476 -6.91 -25.97 12.27
CA HIS A 476 -6.21 -25.47 11.08
C HIS A 476 -6.42 -26.32 9.82
N MET A 477 -6.97 -27.53 9.95
CA MET A 477 -7.18 -28.46 8.83
C MET A 477 -8.65 -28.46 8.36
N SER A 478 -8.81 -28.46 7.05
CA SER A 478 -10.09 -28.56 6.38
C SER A 478 -9.89 -29.05 4.94
N MET A 479 -10.99 -29.29 4.23
CA MET A 479 -10.92 -29.64 2.81
C MET A 479 -10.94 -28.40 1.90
N TYR A 480 -11.45 -27.26 2.41
CA TYR A 480 -11.40 -25.95 1.75
C TYR A 480 -11.53 -24.82 2.77
N GLY A 481 -10.53 -23.94 2.85
CA GLY A 481 -10.49 -22.82 3.82
C GLY A 481 -11.05 -21.53 3.23
N VAL A 482 -12.32 -21.23 3.45
CA VAL A 482 -12.98 -20.07 2.83
C VAL A 482 -12.48 -18.73 3.35
N ASN A 483 -12.03 -18.66 4.60
CA ASN A 483 -11.55 -17.42 5.22
C ASN A 483 -10.02 -17.26 5.16
N ALA A 484 -9.27 -18.22 4.59
CA ALA A 484 -7.80 -18.22 4.62
C ALA A 484 -7.13 -16.98 3.98
N GLY A 485 -7.84 -16.25 3.13
CA GLY A 485 -7.39 -14.99 2.52
C GLY A 485 -7.95 -13.72 3.15
N VAL A 486 -8.70 -13.82 4.25
CA VAL A 486 -9.40 -12.69 4.91
C VAL A 486 -8.77 -12.42 6.28
N PRO A 487 -8.17 -11.25 6.55
CA PRO A 487 -7.64 -10.92 7.87
C PRO A 487 -8.75 -10.67 8.90
N LYS A 488 -8.47 -10.90 10.19
CA LYS A 488 -9.44 -10.79 11.31
C LYS A 488 -10.18 -9.46 11.34
N THR A 489 -9.47 -8.36 11.08
CA THR A 489 -10.09 -7.03 11.03
C THR A 489 -11.14 -6.92 9.92
N LEU A 490 -10.88 -7.54 8.76
CA LEU A 490 -11.83 -7.55 7.64
C LEU A 490 -12.99 -8.54 7.87
N VAL A 491 -12.78 -9.66 8.56
CA VAL A 491 -13.84 -10.61 8.93
C VAL A 491 -14.97 -9.88 9.67
N ARG A 492 -14.63 -8.99 10.64
CA ARG A 492 -15.62 -8.17 11.35
C ARG A 492 -16.48 -7.31 10.42
N HIS A 493 -15.84 -6.68 9.42
CA HIS A 493 -16.56 -5.84 8.45
C HIS A 493 -17.45 -6.64 7.49
N LEU A 494 -17.05 -7.86 7.14
CA LEU A 494 -17.87 -8.76 6.31
C LEU A 494 -19.13 -9.21 7.07
N VAL A 495 -19.00 -9.59 8.34
CA VAL A 495 -20.14 -9.97 9.19
C VAL A 495 -21.03 -8.76 9.48
N GLN A 496 -20.45 -7.57 9.70
CA GLN A 496 -21.23 -6.32 9.85
C GLN A 496 -22.02 -6.02 8.58
N TYR A 497 -21.40 -6.16 7.41
CA TYR A 497 -22.10 -5.97 6.13
C TYR A 497 -23.27 -6.94 5.97
N GLU A 498 -23.11 -8.21 6.32
CA GLU A 498 -24.22 -9.19 6.31
C GLU A 498 -25.34 -8.81 7.29
N ALA A 499 -24.99 -8.27 8.45
CA ALA A 499 -25.99 -7.76 9.41
C ALA A 499 -26.73 -6.54 8.84
N ASP A 500 -26.05 -5.65 8.11
CA ASP A 500 -26.65 -4.44 7.55
C ASP A 500 -27.64 -4.73 6.41
N ILE A 501 -27.37 -5.80 5.62
CA ILE A 501 -28.26 -6.23 4.53
C ILE A 501 -29.27 -7.30 4.93
N ALA A 502 -29.23 -7.78 6.19
CA ALA A 502 -30.14 -8.82 6.67
C ALA A 502 -31.61 -8.36 6.62
N VAL A 503 -32.47 -9.19 6.01
CA VAL A 503 -33.91 -8.94 5.92
C VAL A 503 -34.61 -9.26 7.25
N SER A 504 -34.15 -10.33 7.91
CA SER A 504 -34.69 -10.74 9.23
C SER A 504 -34.06 -9.88 10.34
N ALA A 505 -34.92 -9.33 11.20
CA ALA A 505 -34.49 -8.59 12.40
C ALA A 505 -33.72 -9.50 13.37
N GLU A 506 -34.11 -10.77 13.47
CA GLU A 506 -33.48 -11.75 14.35
C GLU A 506 -32.07 -12.15 13.81
N LEU A 507 -31.93 -12.36 12.49
CA LEU A 507 -30.62 -12.57 11.86
C LEU A 507 -29.71 -11.39 12.13
N ARG A 508 -30.19 -10.16 11.93
CA ARG A 508 -29.40 -8.96 12.25
C ARG A 508 -28.96 -8.92 13.70
N ARG A 509 -29.89 -9.21 14.63
CA ARG A 509 -29.62 -9.21 16.09
C ARG A 509 -28.51 -10.19 16.45
N VAL A 510 -28.60 -11.44 15.96
CA VAL A 510 -27.59 -12.47 16.29
C VAL A 510 -26.23 -12.16 15.68
N LEU A 511 -26.17 -11.62 14.45
CA LEU A 511 -24.92 -11.20 13.83
C LEU A 511 -24.23 -10.08 14.61
N LEU A 512 -24.98 -9.09 15.09
CA LEU A 512 -24.47 -8.02 15.94
C LEU A 512 -24.00 -8.55 17.31
N ASP A 513 -24.71 -9.52 17.91
CA ASP A 513 -24.28 -10.15 19.18
C ASP A 513 -22.98 -10.96 19.00
N ILE A 514 -22.80 -11.63 17.86
CA ILE A 514 -21.54 -12.31 17.53
C ILE A 514 -20.39 -11.32 17.38
N LEU A 515 -20.63 -10.16 16.75
CA LEU A 515 -19.63 -9.08 16.63
C LEU A 515 -19.20 -8.52 17.98
N ASP A 516 -20.10 -8.45 18.96
CA ASP A 516 -19.83 -7.97 20.31
C ASP A 516 -19.19 -9.03 21.23
N THR A 517 -19.14 -10.29 20.77
CA THR A 517 -18.53 -11.37 21.54
C THR A 517 -16.98 -11.32 21.42
N PRO A 518 -16.23 -11.33 22.54
CA PRO A 518 -14.76 -11.38 22.49
C PRO A 518 -14.25 -12.63 21.80
N VAL A 519 -13.17 -12.47 21.01
CA VAL A 519 -12.53 -13.62 20.35
C VAL A 519 -11.86 -14.52 21.41
N SER A 520 -12.26 -15.80 21.44
CA SER A 520 -11.72 -16.80 22.37
C SER A 520 -11.70 -18.18 21.69
N PRO A 521 -10.67 -19.02 21.98
CA PRO A 521 -10.62 -20.39 21.48
C PRO A 521 -11.62 -21.33 22.19
N GLU A 522 -12.24 -20.92 23.31
CA GLU A 522 -13.20 -21.70 24.11
C GLU A 522 -12.73 -23.15 24.45
N LEU A 523 -11.44 -23.30 24.73
CA LEU A 523 -10.82 -24.60 25.06
C LEU A 523 -10.61 -24.79 26.57
N LEU A 524 -10.49 -23.69 27.31
CA LEU A 524 -10.35 -23.72 28.77
C LEU A 524 -11.73 -23.59 29.44
N PRO A 525 -11.94 -24.24 30.60
CA PRO A 525 -13.19 -24.14 31.36
C PRO A 525 -13.56 -22.69 31.63
N ALA A 526 -14.82 -22.34 31.40
CA ALA A 526 -15.35 -21.01 31.71
C ALA A 526 -15.31 -20.77 33.24
N LYS A 527 -14.93 -19.54 33.64
CA LYS A 527 -15.01 -19.09 35.03
C LYS A 527 -16.33 -18.28 35.20
N ASP A 528 -17.15 -18.71 36.11
CA ASP A 528 -18.45 -18.02 36.43
C ASP A 528 -19.36 -17.81 35.22
N GLY A 529 -19.25 -18.66 34.17
CA GLY A 529 -20.01 -18.55 32.93
C GLY A 529 -19.49 -17.52 31.92
N GLU A 530 -18.35 -16.87 32.23
CA GLU A 530 -17.67 -15.93 31.33
C GLU A 530 -16.46 -16.58 30.65
N ILE A 531 -16.08 -16.03 29.50
CA ILE A 531 -14.88 -16.44 28.74
C ILE A 531 -13.64 -16.22 29.60
N SER A 532 -12.93 -17.30 29.93
CA SER A 532 -11.74 -17.27 30.81
C SER A 532 -10.48 -16.80 30.09
N GLN A 533 -10.43 -16.81 28.76
CA GLN A 533 -9.24 -16.54 27.96
C GLN A 533 -9.60 -15.70 26.73
N LYS A 534 -9.11 -14.47 26.68
CA LYS A 534 -9.20 -13.64 25.46
C LYS A 534 -7.96 -13.86 24.60
N THR A 535 -8.16 -14.15 23.34
CA THR A 535 -7.05 -14.41 22.39
C THR A 535 -6.09 -13.23 22.32
N GLU A 536 -6.59 -11.99 22.25
CA GLU A 536 -5.77 -10.79 22.12
C GLU A 536 -4.88 -10.49 23.33
N ASP A 537 -5.24 -11.00 24.53
CA ASP A 537 -4.38 -10.87 25.72
C ASP A 537 -3.10 -11.72 25.59
N LEU A 538 -3.16 -12.81 24.85
CA LEU A 538 -2.06 -13.77 24.65
C LEU A 538 -1.22 -13.49 23.41
N VAL A 539 -1.87 -13.21 22.28
CA VAL A 539 -1.17 -13.03 21.01
C VAL A 539 -1.00 -11.57 20.63
N GLY A 540 -1.79 -10.65 21.19
CA GLY A 540 -1.84 -9.23 20.90
C GLY A 540 -3.01 -8.81 20.01
N PRO A 541 -3.25 -7.49 19.89
CA PRO A 541 -4.33 -6.95 19.10
C PRO A 541 -4.20 -7.34 17.61
N TYR A 542 -5.26 -7.91 17.04
CA TYR A 542 -5.29 -8.28 15.62
C TYR A 542 -5.12 -7.08 14.69
N GLU A 543 -5.56 -5.89 15.09
CA GLU A 543 -5.35 -4.67 14.33
C GLU A 543 -3.87 -4.39 14.06
N LEU A 544 -3.00 -4.58 15.08
CA LEU A 544 -1.56 -4.44 14.94
C LEU A 544 -0.97 -5.55 14.07
N HIS A 545 -1.41 -6.80 14.28
CA HIS A 545 -0.89 -7.93 13.51
C HIS A 545 -1.25 -7.86 12.03
N ASP A 546 -2.46 -7.43 11.69
CA ASP A 546 -2.91 -7.23 10.32
C ASP A 546 -2.11 -6.10 9.65
N PHE A 547 -1.85 -5.00 10.37
CA PHE A 547 -0.97 -3.94 9.91
C PHE A 547 0.45 -4.46 9.60
N TYR A 548 1.07 -5.20 10.52
CA TYR A 548 2.41 -5.75 10.32
C TYR A 548 2.43 -6.76 9.17
N LEU A 549 1.46 -7.65 9.12
CA LEU A 549 1.31 -8.65 8.07
C LEU A 549 1.22 -8.01 6.67
N TYR A 550 0.44 -6.94 6.56
CA TYR A 550 0.31 -6.20 5.30
C TYR A 550 1.65 -5.71 4.78
N TYR A 551 2.42 -5.02 5.61
CA TYR A 551 3.70 -4.44 5.19
C TYR A 551 4.80 -5.49 4.98
N VAL A 552 4.80 -6.56 5.75
CA VAL A 552 5.73 -7.69 5.56
C VAL A 552 5.47 -8.40 4.23
N LEU A 553 4.25 -8.78 3.96
CA LEU A 553 3.94 -9.59 2.78
C LEU A 553 3.78 -8.75 1.51
N ARG A 554 3.06 -7.62 1.59
CA ARG A 554 2.78 -6.81 0.42
C ARG A 554 4.01 -6.10 -0.11
N PHE A 555 4.89 -5.61 0.77
CA PHE A 555 6.04 -4.80 0.39
C PHE A 555 7.39 -5.40 0.77
N GLY A 556 7.45 -6.36 1.67
CA GLY A 556 8.70 -6.94 2.16
C GLY A 556 9.52 -5.98 3.01
N PHE A 557 8.86 -5.07 3.73
CA PHE A 557 9.55 -4.10 4.57
C PHE A 557 10.20 -4.77 5.77
N GLY A 558 11.35 -4.24 6.16
CA GLY A 558 12.06 -4.65 7.39
C GLY A 558 11.38 -4.15 8.66
N PRO A 559 11.72 -4.77 9.81
CA PRO A 559 11.11 -4.46 11.10
C PRO A 559 11.19 -2.97 11.50
N SER A 560 12.33 -2.33 11.31
CA SER A 560 12.55 -0.90 11.65
C SER A 560 11.61 0.01 10.91
N LYS A 561 11.43 -0.23 9.61
CA LYS A 561 10.53 0.54 8.77
C LYS A 561 9.07 0.31 9.15
N ILE A 562 8.67 -0.94 9.43
CA ILE A 562 7.31 -1.27 9.87
C ILE A 562 6.99 -0.63 11.20
N PHE A 563 7.93 -0.65 12.16
CA PHE A 563 7.77 0.03 13.45
C PHE A 563 7.55 1.54 13.26
N ARG A 564 8.35 2.18 12.39
CA ARG A 564 8.20 3.60 12.07
C ARG A 564 6.84 3.93 11.45
N LEU A 565 6.37 3.09 10.53
CA LEU A 565 5.04 3.25 9.93
C LEU A 565 3.93 3.04 10.95
N ALA A 566 4.07 2.06 11.85
CA ALA A 566 3.13 1.82 12.95
C ALA A 566 3.03 3.03 13.89
N LYS A 567 4.16 3.65 14.26
CA LYS A 567 4.16 4.90 15.06
C LYS A 567 3.39 6.03 14.37
N ALA A 568 3.50 6.15 13.05
CA ALA A 568 2.75 7.15 12.29
C ALA A 568 1.26 6.79 12.17
N ALA A 569 0.94 5.53 11.91
CA ALA A 569 -0.43 5.06 11.71
C ALA A 569 -1.27 5.10 13.00
N PHE A 570 -0.66 4.78 14.13
CA PHE A 570 -1.33 4.71 15.44
C PHE A 570 -1.03 5.92 16.33
N ALA A 571 -0.49 7.00 15.75
CA ALA A 571 -0.20 8.23 16.48
C ALA A 571 -1.46 8.79 17.17
N GLY A 572 -1.35 9.15 18.46
CA GLY A 572 -2.46 9.69 19.25
C GLY A 572 -3.40 8.64 19.87
N ARG A 573 -3.20 7.36 19.62
CA ARG A 573 -3.92 6.27 20.29
C ARG A 573 -3.23 5.89 21.58
N ALA A 574 -3.86 6.19 22.72
CA ALA A 574 -3.30 5.96 24.06
C ALA A 574 -3.03 4.46 24.36
N GLU A 575 -3.79 3.57 23.73
CA GLU A 575 -3.64 2.11 23.87
C GLU A 575 -2.41 1.54 23.15
N TYR A 576 -1.80 2.31 22.20
CA TYR A 576 -0.66 1.86 21.40
C TYR A 576 0.57 2.77 21.54
N PRO A 577 1.14 2.92 22.74
CA PRO A 577 2.44 3.58 22.89
C PRO A 577 3.56 2.77 22.21
N ASP A 578 4.70 3.39 22.00
CA ASP A 578 5.84 2.81 21.29
C ASP A 578 6.25 1.43 21.83
N GLU A 579 6.23 1.24 23.14
CA GLU A 579 6.58 -0.03 23.80
C GLU A 579 5.59 -1.15 23.46
N VAL A 580 4.30 -0.83 23.32
CA VAL A 580 3.25 -1.80 22.94
C VAL A 580 3.40 -2.16 21.47
N LEU A 581 3.60 -1.18 20.58
CA LEU A 581 3.86 -1.42 19.16
C LEU A 581 5.10 -2.31 18.98
N TYR A 582 6.20 -1.99 19.68
CA TYR A 582 7.43 -2.77 19.63
C TYR A 582 7.24 -4.21 20.14
N LYS A 583 6.60 -4.37 21.32
CA LYS A 583 6.32 -5.68 21.94
C LYS A 583 5.59 -6.59 20.94
N TRP A 584 4.53 -6.10 20.32
CA TRP A 584 3.71 -6.92 19.45
C TRP A 584 4.33 -7.12 18.07
N LEU A 585 5.12 -6.19 17.56
CA LEU A 585 5.90 -6.40 16.33
C LEU A 585 6.98 -7.49 16.53
N ARG A 586 7.65 -7.49 17.68
CA ARG A 586 8.62 -8.52 18.04
C ARG A 586 7.94 -9.89 18.18
N ASN A 587 6.78 -9.94 18.85
CA ASN A 587 5.97 -11.16 18.95
C ASN A 587 5.50 -11.64 17.58
N PHE A 588 5.03 -10.73 16.71
CA PHE A 588 4.63 -11.07 15.34
C PHE A 588 5.76 -11.78 14.59
N TYR A 589 6.96 -11.22 14.53
CA TYR A 589 8.09 -11.86 13.85
C TYR A 589 8.46 -13.20 14.44
N TRP A 590 8.52 -13.29 15.76
CA TRP A 590 8.82 -14.55 16.42
C TRP A 590 7.80 -15.64 16.07
N ARG A 591 6.50 -15.35 16.20
CA ARG A 591 5.44 -16.30 15.85
C ARG A 591 5.40 -16.61 14.35
N PHE A 592 5.52 -15.60 13.52
CA PHE A 592 5.48 -15.75 12.07
C PHE A 592 6.53 -16.74 11.56
N PHE A 593 7.72 -16.72 12.10
CA PHE A 593 8.78 -17.67 11.76
C PHE A 593 8.56 -19.03 12.45
N ALA A 594 8.38 -19.06 13.77
CA ALA A 594 8.29 -20.29 14.55
C ALA A 594 7.09 -21.18 14.16
N GLN A 595 6.02 -20.58 13.60
CA GLN A 595 4.80 -21.30 13.25
C GLN A 595 4.67 -21.61 11.74
N GLN A 596 5.72 -21.43 10.96
CA GLN A 596 5.68 -21.68 9.50
C GLN A 596 5.31 -23.12 9.14
N PHE A 597 5.72 -24.11 9.95
CA PHE A 597 5.39 -25.51 9.68
C PHE A 597 3.88 -25.77 9.58
N LYS A 598 3.04 -25.00 10.28
CA LYS A 598 1.58 -25.07 10.19
C LYS A 598 1.10 -24.58 8.82
N ARG A 599 1.72 -23.54 8.26
CA ARG A 599 1.35 -22.98 6.97
C ARG A 599 1.78 -23.83 5.78
N SER A 600 2.79 -24.69 5.95
CA SER A 600 3.30 -25.55 4.87
C SER A 600 2.27 -26.57 4.36
N CYS A 601 1.25 -26.88 5.15
CA CYS A 601 0.19 -27.84 4.80
C CYS A 601 -1.21 -27.22 4.76
N LEU A 602 -1.33 -25.90 4.55
CA LEU A 602 -2.64 -25.25 4.49
C LEU A 602 -3.53 -25.80 3.38
N PRO A 603 -4.83 -25.99 3.67
CA PRO A 603 -5.84 -26.31 2.66
C PRO A 603 -5.90 -25.27 1.54
N ASP A 604 -6.50 -25.65 0.42
CA ASP A 604 -6.89 -24.69 -0.61
C ASP A 604 -7.91 -23.69 -0.07
N GLY A 605 -7.88 -22.47 -0.59
CA GLY A 605 -8.82 -21.42 -0.27
C GLY A 605 -8.75 -20.27 -1.27
N PRO A 606 -9.76 -19.41 -1.36
CA PRO A 606 -9.78 -18.30 -2.32
C PRO A 606 -8.82 -17.19 -1.92
N LYS A 607 -8.11 -16.64 -2.91
CA LYS A 607 -7.35 -15.40 -2.74
C LYS A 607 -8.29 -14.22 -2.98
N VAL A 608 -8.64 -13.49 -1.93
CA VAL A 608 -9.56 -12.35 -2.01
C VAL A 608 -8.87 -10.98 -2.02
N GLY A 609 -7.62 -10.90 -1.59
CA GLY A 609 -6.85 -9.67 -1.50
C GLY A 609 -5.44 -9.80 -2.08
N SER A 610 -4.66 -8.71 -1.98
CA SER A 610 -3.26 -8.67 -2.43
C SER A 610 -2.29 -9.45 -1.53
N VAL A 611 -2.73 -9.90 -0.36
CA VAL A 611 -1.92 -10.62 0.64
C VAL A 611 -2.58 -11.93 0.97
N THR A 612 -1.85 -13.05 0.83
CA THR A 612 -2.23 -14.38 1.31
C THR A 612 -1.01 -15.15 1.82
N LEU A 613 -1.26 -16.25 2.52
CA LEU A 613 -0.22 -17.13 3.09
C LEU A 613 -0.22 -18.52 2.47
N SER A 614 -0.88 -18.67 1.31
CA SER A 614 -0.90 -19.97 0.60
C SER A 614 0.52 -20.41 0.25
N PRO A 615 0.95 -21.62 0.65
CA PRO A 615 2.27 -22.17 0.32
C PRO A 615 2.42 -22.51 -1.17
N ARG A 616 1.32 -22.54 -1.91
CA ARG A 616 1.29 -22.77 -3.36
C ARG A 616 1.47 -21.50 -4.18
N GLY A 617 1.25 -20.31 -3.55
CA GLY A 617 1.22 -19.02 -4.23
C GLY A 617 2.13 -17.98 -3.57
N ASP A 618 1.56 -17.12 -2.75
CA ASP A 618 2.15 -15.85 -2.35
C ASP A 618 3.30 -15.95 -1.34
N TRP A 619 3.32 -16.98 -0.47
CA TRP A 619 4.32 -17.08 0.57
C TRP A 619 4.91 -18.48 0.69
N ARG A 620 6.16 -18.62 0.25
CA ARG A 620 6.94 -19.85 0.31
C ARG A 620 8.13 -19.64 1.22
N MET A 621 8.02 -20.09 2.46
CA MET A 621 9.10 -19.98 3.46
C MET A 621 9.44 -21.38 4.00
N PRO A 622 10.73 -21.71 4.18
CA PRO A 622 11.11 -22.95 4.87
C PRO A 622 10.58 -22.96 6.31
N SER A 623 10.14 -24.13 6.78
CA SER A 623 9.56 -24.27 8.13
C SER A 623 10.58 -24.07 9.26
N ASP A 624 11.85 -24.19 8.95
CA ASP A 624 13.01 -24.06 9.85
C ASP A 624 13.79 -22.77 9.67
N ALA A 625 13.21 -21.78 8.96
CA ALA A 625 13.81 -20.46 8.81
C ALA A 625 13.92 -19.74 10.18
N ALA A 626 15.09 -19.17 10.45
CA ALA A 626 15.36 -18.45 11.69
C ALA A 626 14.95 -16.96 11.62
N ALA A 627 14.31 -16.45 12.66
CA ALA A 627 13.92 -15.04 12.79
C ALA A 627 15.07 -14.10 13.23
N ALA A 628 16.27 -14.64 13.45
CA ALA A 628 17.36 -13.94 14.13
C ALA A 628 17.71 -12.57 13.53
N LEU A 629 17.75 -12.45 12.19
CA LEU A 629 18.07 -11.18 11.51
C LEU A 629 17.01 -10.11 11.77
N TRP A 630 15.73 -10.47 11.67
CA TRP A 630 14.60 -9.54 11.90
C TRP A 630 14.52 -9.10 13.36
N LEU A 631 14.74 -10.01 14.31
CA LEU A 631 14.75 -9.69 15.73
C LEU A 631 15.96 -8.84 16.11
N ALA A 632 17.14 -9.10 15.54
CA ALA A 632 18.33 -8.27 15.75
C ALA A 632 18.17 -6.84 15.20
N GLU A 633 17.47 -6.67 14.08
CA GLU A 633 17.14 -5.34 13.55
C GLU A 633 16.22 -4.56 14.52
N LEU A 634 15.22 -5.23 15.11
CA LEU A 634 14.36 -4.61 16.13
C LEU A 634 15.14 -4.17 17.37
N GLU A 635 16.10 -4.97 17.84
CA GLU A 635 16.92 -4.67 19.02
C GLU A 635 17.78 -3.40 18.85
N GLN A 636 18.02 -2.97 17.60
CA GLN A 636 18.76 -1.74 17.30
C GLN A 636 17.86 -0.47 17.34
N ILE A 637 16.55 -0.62 17.50
CA ILE A 637 15.63 0.50 17.54
C ILE A 637 15.69 1.16 18.92
N PRO A 638 16.03 2.46 19.03
CA PRO A 638 15.95 3.17 20.29
C PRO A 638 14.48 3.38 20.69
N LEU A 639 14.05 2.76 21.78
CA LEU A 639 12.69 2.94 22.34
C LEU A 639 12.54 4.22 23.17
N LYS A 640 13.63 4.98 23.38
CA LYS A 640 13.63 6.25 24.10
C LYS A 640 14.11 7.34 23.16
N GLY A 641 13.20 8.15 22.73
CA GLY A 641 13.44 9.37 22.00
C GLY A 641 12.48 10.45 22.47
#